data_881271f10e9cce55647cc65228f8e7cc
#
_entry.id   881271f10e9cce55647cc65228f8e7cc
#
_cell.length_a   1.000
_cell.length_b   1.000
_cell.length_c   1.000
_cell.angle_alpha   90.00
_cell.angle_beta   90.00
_cell.angle_gamma   90.00
#
_symmetry.space_group_name_H-M   'P 1'
#
loop_
_entity.id
_entity.type
_entity.pdbx_description
1 polymer ?
#
loop_
_entity_poly.entity_id
_entity_poly.type
_entity_poly.pdbx_seq_one_letter_code
_entity_poly.pdbx_strand_id
1 'polypeptide(L)'
;MNTFHEDILAGIPTVLPEPKPYDPSINHAPKRKEILNAEEKVLAIKNALRYFPQEHHATLAKEFAQELKDYGRIYMYRFRPEYQMYARPIDEYPAKSKQAAAIMAMIQNNLDYRVAQHPHELITYGGNGAVFQNWAQYRLVMQYLATMTDEQTLVMYSGHPLGLFPSHKDAPRVIVTNGMVIPNYSKPDHWEKFNALGVSQYGQMTAGSYMYIGPQGIVHGTTITVMNAARKQLASKGLEGSQENMKGMLFVTAGLGGMSGAQPKAGVISGVVSVVAEINPHAARKRHEQGWVDEIHSDLDELIARIRKAVDGKEVVSLAYEGNVVDLWERLADENIHVDLGSDQTSLHNPWAGGYYPVGYSYEESNRMMAEEPERFKECVQESLRRHAAAVNRLSDKGMYFFDYGNAFLLEASRAGADILKEDGKFRYPSYVQDIMGPLFFDYGFGPFRWVCMSENPDDLAKSDALAAQVLREIVKDAPEEIQGQMMDNIHWIEEAQKNNLVVGSQARILYADCEGRTKIALAFNEAIRKGEITAPIVLGRDHHDVSGTDSPFRETSNIYDGSQFCADMAVHNVIGDGFRGATWVSIHNGGGVGWGEVMNGGFGMVIDGSEDSDRHIREMLLWDVNNGIARRSWARNEGAVNAIKREMERTPGLKVTLPNFADEDMIRNLF
;
A
#
# COMPACT_ATOMS: atom_id res chain seq x y z
N MET A 1 -20.32 -29.88 -12.69
CA MET A 1 -19.70 -28.85 -13.58
C MET A 1 -19.00 -27.82 -12.72
N ASN A 2 -17.83 -27.41 -13.09
CA ASN A 2 -17.12 -26.41 -12.31
C ASN A 2 -17.66 -25.02 -12.70
N THR A 3 -18.68 -24.58 -11.99
CA THR A 3 -19.37 -23.30 -12.22
C THR A 3 -18.40 -22.10 -12.22
N PHE A 4 -17.27 -22.20 -11.51
CA PHE A 4 -16.21 -21.17 -11.47
C PHE A 4 -15.53 -21.00 -12.84
N HIS A 5 -15.13 -22.10 -13.50
CA HIS A 5 -14.50 -22.05 -14.83
C HIS A 5 -15.47 -21.51 -15.89
N GLU A 6 -16.70 -22.01 -15.86
CA GLU A 6 -17.73 -21.60 -16.83
C GLU A 6 -18.05 -20.11 -16.70
N ASP A 7 -18.18 -19.60 -15.47
CA ASP A 7 -18.46 -18.18 -15.24
C ASP A 7 -17.31 -17.26 -15.70
N ILE A 8 -16.07 -17.66 -15.46
CA ILE A 8 -14.90 -16.92 -15.93
C ILE A 8 -14.83 -16.88 -17.47
N LEU A 9 -14.97 -18.04 -18.10
CA LEU A 9 -14.89 -18.16 -19.57
C LEU A 9 -16.06 -17.45 -20.27
N ALA A 10 -17.22 -17.39 -19.65
CA ALA A 10 -18.37 -16.67 -20.16
C ALA A 10 -18.14 -15.13 -20.18
N GLY A 11 -17.30 -14.60 -19.27
CA GLY A 11 -17.10 -13.16 -19.16
C GLY A 11 -18.36 -12.42 -18.75
N ILE A 12 -18.76 -11.40 -19.53
CA ILE A 12 -20.07 -10.74 -19.31
C ILE A 12 -21.17 -11.66 -19.83
N PRO A 13 -22.13 -12.08 -18.99
CA PRO A 13 -23.21 -12.97 -19.41
C PRO A 13 -24.05 -12.38 -20.53
N THR A 14 -24.37 -13.18 -21.54
CA THR A 14 -25.24 -12.78 -22.65
C THR A 14 -26.71 -12.67 -22.22
N VAL A 15 -27.11 -13.45 -21.22
CA VAL A 15 -28.41 -13.35 -20.55
C VAL A 15 -28.20 -12.57 -19.26
N LEU A 16 -29.00 -11.54 -19.03
CA LEU A 16 -28.88 -10.73 -17.81
C LEU A 16 -29.12 -11.61 -16.55
N PRO A 17 -28.16 -11.64 -15.63
CA PRO A 17 -28.40 -12.23 -14.30
C PRO A 17 -29.52 -11.52 -13.57
N GLU A 18 -30.08 -12.15 -12.54
CA GLU A 18 -31.04 -11.48 -11.67
C GLU A 18 -30.39 -10.26 -10.96
N PRO A 19 -31.15 -9.16 -10.74
CA PRO A 19 -30.65 -8.02 -9.98
C PRO A 19 -30.23 -8.45 -8.57
N LYS A 20 -29.10 -7.93 -8.09
CA LYS A 20 -28.63 -8.17 -6.73
C LYS A 20 -29.11 -7.06 -5.82
N PRO A 21 -29.93 -7.35 -4.79
CA PRO A 21 -30.37 -6.35 -3.85
C PRO A 21 -29.20 -5.83 -3.02
N TYR A 22 -29.33 -4.60 -2.54
CA TYR A 22 -28.43 -4.05 -1.52
C TYR A 22 -28.57 -4.87 -0.23
N ASP A 23 -27.45 -5.30 0.32
CA ASP A 23 -27.39 -6.05 1.58
C ASP A 23 -26.84 -5.14 2.69
N PRO A 24 -27.68 -4.60 3.58
CA PRO A 24 -27.23 -3.71 4.63
C PRO A 24 -26.42 -4.39 5.74
N SER A 25 -26.30 -5.71 5.72
CA SER A 25 -25.53 -6.46 6.71
C SER A 25 -24.03 -6.45 6.45
N ILE A 26 -23.59 -6.04 5.26
CA ILE A 26 -22.18 -5.96 4.90
C ILE A 26 -21.65 -4.53 4.99
N ASN A 27 -20.34 -4.41 5.22
CA ASN A 27 -19.66 -3.12 5.29
C ASN A 27 -19.42 -2.55 3.90
N HIS A 28 -20.36 -1.74 3.42
CA HIS A 28 -20.26 -1.04 2.14
C HIS A 28 -19.35 0.19 2.19
N ALA A 29 -18.80 0.55 1.04
CA ALA A 29 -18.13 1.84 0.89
C ALA A 29 -19.10 3.00 1.13
N PRO A 30 -18.64 4.11 1.74
CA PRO A 30 -19.47 5.30 1.90
C PRO A 30 -19.96 5.82 0.56
N LYS A 31 -21.19 6.35 0.54
CA LYS A 31 -21.76 7.01 -0.64
C LYS A 31 -20.83 8.14 -1.09
N ARG A 32 -20.51 8.18 -2.38
CA ARG A 32 -19.68 9.24 -2.97
C ARG A 32 -20.50 10.49 -3.24
N LYS A 33 -19.83 11.66 -3.17
CA LYS A 33 -20.45 12.95 -3.50
C LYS A 33 -21.03 12.91 -4.92
N GLU A 34 -22.23 13.44 -5.07
CA GLU A 34 -22.84 13.65 -6.37
C GLU A 34 -22.23 14.89 -7.03
N ILE A 35 -21.44 14.69 -8.09
CA ILE A 35 -20.64 15.74 -8.74
C ILE A 35 -21.03 15.98 -10.20
N LEU A 36 -21.81 15.06 -10.80
CA LEU A 36 -22.18 15.14 -12.22
C LEU A 36 -23.44 15.98 -12.44
N ASN A 37 -23.40 16.89 -13.40
CA ASN A 37 -24.60 17.55 -13.91
C ASN A 37 -25.47 16.60 -14.77
N ALA A 38 -26.63 17.06 -15.27
CA ALA A 38 -27.57 16.22 -16.01
C ALA A 38 -26.96 15.61 -17.29
N GLU A 39 -26.20 16.39 -18.05
CA GLU A 39 -25.56 15.91 -19.30
C GLU A 39 -24.43 14.94 -18.99
N GLU A 40 -23.66 15.19 -17.93
CA GLU A 40 -22.59 14.31 -17.48
C GLU A 40 -23.13 12.97 -16.94
N LYS A 41 -24.31 12.97 -16.28
CA LYS A 41 -24.99 11.73 -15.89
C LYS A 41 -25.37 10.90 -17.13
N VAL A 42 -25.87 11.55 -18.19
CA VAL A 42 -26.13 10.85 -19.47
C VAL A 42 -24.85 10.26 -20.03
N LEU A 43 -23.73 10.99 -19.98
CA LEU A 43 -22.44 10.50 -20.44
C LEU A 43 -21.95 9.31 -19.60
N ALA A 44 -22.07 9.37 -18.26
CA ALA A 44 -21.71 8.27 -17.37
C ALA A 44 -22.51 6.99 -17.69
N ILE A 45 -23.82 7.11 -17.91
CA ILE A 45 -24.66 5.98 -18.32
C ILE A 45 -24.24 5.43 -19.68
N LYS A 46 -23.93 6.26 -20.67
CA LYS A 46 -23.41 5.81 -21.96
C LYS A 46 -22.09 5.05 -21.81
N ASN A 47 -21.19 5.54 -20.98
CA ASN A 47 -19.92 4.88 -20.67
C ASN A 47 -20.13 3.53 -19.98
N ALA A 48 -21.11 3.40 -19.12
CA ALA A 48 -21.46 2.14 -18.49
C ALA A 48 -22.11 1.15 -19.47
N LEU A 49 -23.00 1.62 -20.33
CA LEU A 49 -23.71 0.77 -21.28
C LEU A 49 -22.80 0.21 -22.41
N ARG A 50 -21.63 0.80 -22.67
CA ARG A 50 -20.71 0.33 -23.72
C ARG A 50 -20.20 -1.10 -23.54
N TYR A 51 -20.38 -1.70 -22.38
CA TYR A 51 -20.02 -3.09 -22.08
C TYR A 51 -21.06 -4.10 -22.58
N PHE A 52 -22.26 -3.64 -22.97
CA PHE A 52 -23.44 -4.50 -23.15
C PHE A 52 -24.08 -4.33 -24.53
N PRO A 53 -24.68 -5.40 -25.09
CA PRO A 53 -25.49 -5.33 -26.29
C PRO A 53 -26.67 -4.38 -26.13
N GLN A 54 -27.11 -3.76 -27.21
CA GLN A 54 -28.16 -2.74 -27.23
C GLN A 54 -29.49 -3.23 -26.65
N GLU A 55 -29.80 -4.51 -26.79
CA GLU A 55 -31.02 -5.15 -26.26
C GLU A 55 -31.17 -5.04 -24.75
N HIS A 56 -30.04 -4.92 -24.01
CA HIS A 56 -30.02 -4.79 -22.56
C HIS A 56 -30.05 -3.34 -22.08
N HIS A 57 -29.85 -2.35 -22.98
CA HIS A 57 -29.66 -0.96 -22.59
C HIS A 57 -30.86 -0.38 -21.86
N ALA A 58 -32.11 -0.72 -22.28
CA ALA A 58 -33.32 -0.19 -21.64
C ALA A 58 -33.48 -0.60 -20.18
N THR A 59 -33.03 -1.81 -19.83
CA THR A 59 -33.02 -2.32 -18.46
C THR A 59 -31.86 -1.75 -17.67
N LEU A 60 -30.64 -1.88 -18.19
CA LEU A 60 -29.41 -1.52 -17.48
C LEU A 60 -29.26 -0.02 -17.26
N ALA A 61 -29.76 0.83 -18.19
CA ALA A 61 -29.73 2.27 -18.02
C ALA A 61 -30.47 2.73 -16.75
N LYS A 62 -31.60 2.10 -16.43
CA LYS A 62 -32.37 2.42 -15.21
C LYS A 62 -31.63 2.00 -13.95
N GLU A 63 -31.02 0.82 -13.98
CA GLU A 63 -30.23 0.30 -12.85
C GLU A 63 -29.00 1.16 -12.61
N PHE A 64 -28.22 1.47 -13.64
CA PHE A 64 -27.04 2.30 -13.53
C PHE A 64 -27.34 3.74 -13.11
N ALA A 65 -28.48 4.29 -13.53
CA ALA A 65 -28.98 5.58 -13.05
C ALA A 65 -29.32 5.52 -11.55
N GLN A 66 -29.88 4.40 -11.09
CA GLN A 66 -30.18 4.19 -9.68
C GLN A 66 -28.88 4.01 -8.86
N GLU A 67 -27.91 3.19 -9.32
CA GLU A 67 -26.60 3.05 -8.66
C GLU A 67 -25.89 4.42 -8.55
N LEU A 68 -25.89 5.20 -9.63
CA LEU A 68 -25.27 6.53 -9.63
C LEU A 68 -25.93 7.47 -8.59
N LYS A 69 -27.24 7.37 -8.38
CA LYS A 69 -27.97 8.13 -7.36
C LYS A 69 -27.66 7.62 -5.95
N ASP A 70 -27.63 6.30 -5.76
CA ASP A 70 -27.51 5.68 -4.45
C ASP A 70 -26.07 5.71 -3.94
N TYR A 71 -25.09 5.50 -4.84
CA TYR A 71 -23.67 5.34 -4.48
C TYR A 71 -22.76 6.47 -4.99
N GLY A 72 -23.25 7.29 -5.92
CA GLY A 72 -22.44 8.28 -6.64
C GLY A 72 -21.48 7.64 -7.66
N ARG A 73 -21.56 6.34 -7.87
CA ARG A 73 -20.74 5.52 -8.79
C ARG A 73 -21.60 4.42 -9.39
N ILE A 74 -21.14 3.86 -10.52
CA ILE A 74 -21.79 2.72 -11.19
C ILE A 74 -20.90 1.49 -11.01
N TYR A 75 -21.24 0.64 -10.05
CA TYR A 75 -20.50 -0.58 -9.72
C TYR A 75 -20.95 -1.80 -10.53
N MET A 76 -22.13 -1.74 -11.16
CA MET A 76 -22.72 -2.86 -11.93
C MET A 76 -22.91 -4.12 -11.06
N TYR A 77 -23.50 -3.96 -9.88
CA TYR A 77 -23.67 -5.03 -8.88
C TYR A 77 -24.31 -6.29 -9.42
N ARG A 78 -25.26 -6.20 -10.38
CA ARG A 78 -25.87 -7.34 -11.06
C ARG A 78 -24.84 -8.34 -11.58
N PHE A 79 -23.68 -7.85 -12.03
CA PHE A 79 -22.63 -8.65 -12.67
C PHE A 79 -21.58 -9.19 -11.70
N ARG A 80 -21.72 -8.94 -10.39
CA ARG A 80 -20.85 -9.56 -9.39
C ARG A 80 -20.99 -11.08 -9.45
N PRO A 81 -19.87 -11.85 -9.54
CA PRO A 81 -19.93 -13.31 -9.54
C PRO A 81 -20.56 -13.88 -8.27
N GLU A 82 -21.10 -15.11 -8.38
CA GLU A 82 -21.68 -15.82 -7.23
C GLU A 82 -20.62 -16.59 -6.42
N TYR A 83 -19.47 -16.91 -7.03
CA TYR A 83 -18.40 -17.60 -6.32
C TYR A 83 -17.68 -16.66 -5.35
N GLN A 84 -17.12 -17.23 -4.29
CA GLN A 84 -16.36 -16.47 -3.31
C GLN A 84 -15.05 -15.97 -3.91
N MET A 85 -14.70 -14.71 -3.56
CA MET A 85 -13.44 -14.08 -3.92
C MET A 85 -12.35 -14.48 -2.92
N TYR A 86 -11.41 -15.29 -3.35
CA TYR A 86 -10.16 -15.62 -2.67
C TYR A 86 -9.20 -16.24 -3.69
N ALA A 87 -7.90 -16.14 -3.44
CA ALA A 87 -6.91 -16.81 -4.27
C ALA A 87 -7.00 -18.34 -4.04
N ARG A 88 -7.12 -19.07 -5.15
CA ARG A 88 -7.10 -20.54 -5.19
C ARG A 88 -5.71 -21.01 -5.59
N PRO A 89 -5.38 -22.29 -5.34
CA PRO A 89 -4.22 -22.91 -5.96
C PRO A 89 -4.20 -22.67 -7.47
N ILE A 90 -3.03 -22.37 -8.00
CA ILE A 90 -2.87 -21.88 -9.39
C ILE A 90 -3.50 -22.82 -10.44
N ASP A 91 -3.46 -24.12 -10.20
CA ASP A 91 -3.99 -25.14 -11.11
C ASP A 91 -5.54 -25.16 -11.17
N GLU A 92 -6.22 -24.47 -10.28
CA GLU A 92 -7.67 -24.34 -10.29
C GLU A 92 -8.18 -23.25 -11.25
N TYR A 93 -7.30 -22.47 -11.87
CA TYR A 93 -7.71 -21.41 -12.79
C TYR A 93 -7.78 -21.90 -14.24
N PRO A 94 -8.84 -21.49 -15.01
CA PRO A 94 -9.02 -21.90 -16.42
C PRO A 94 -8.12 -21.07 -17.35
N ALA A 95 -6.85 -20.91 -17.03
CA ALA A 95 -5.89 -20.13 -17.84
C ALA A 95 -4.99 -21.04 -18.68
N LYS A 96 -4.51 -20.54 -19.81
CA LYS A 96 -3.61 -21.27 -20.71
C LYS A 96 -2.14 -21.23 -20.26
N SER A 97 -1.79 -20.29 -19.40
CA SER A 97 -0.43 -20.15 -18.85
C SER A 97 -0.46 -19.95 -17.34
N LYS A 98 0.63 -20.34 -16.68
CA LYS A 98 0.83 -20.12 -15.25
C LYS A 98 0.89 -18.63 -14.91
N GLN A 99 1.44 -17.82 -15.80
CA GLN A 99 1.53 -16.37 -15.66
C GLN A 99 0.13 -15.73 -15.60
N ALA A 100 -0.76 -16.09 -16.53
CA ALA A 100 -2.14 -15.60 -16.52
C ALA A 100 -2.92 -16.10 -15.30
N ALA A 101 -2.77 -17.38 -14.92
CA ALA A 101 -3.41 -17.95 -13.73
C ALA A 101 -2.96 -17.24 -12.45
N ALA A 102 -1.67 -16.92 -12.32
CA ALA A 102 -1.13 -16.19 -11.17
C ALA A 102 -1.72 -14.77 -11.07
N ILE A 103 -1.87 -14.05 -12.19
CA ILE A 103 -2.52 -12.73 -12.20
C ILE A 103 -3.98 -12.85 -11.75
N MET A 104 -4.72 -13.88 -12.23
CA MET A 104 -6.10 -14.14 -11.81
C MET A 104 -6.19 -14.38 -10.29
N ALA A 105 -5.28 -15.19 -9.73
CA ALA A 105 -5.20 -15.46 -8.30
C ALA A 105 -4.94 -14.18 -7.49
N MET A 106 -4.01 -13.35 -7.93
CA MET A 106 -3.69 -12.08 -7.27
C MET A 106 -4.85 -11.08 -7.33
N ILE A 107 -5.58 -10.99 -8.44
CA ILE A 107 -6.81 -10.18 -8.55
C ILE A 107 -7.85 -10.66 -7.51
N GLN A 108 -8.08 -11.96 -7.40
CA GLN A 108 -9.04 -12.51 -6.45
C GLN A 108 -8.61 -12.35 -4.99
N ASN A 109 -7.30 -12.46 -4.70
CA ASN A 109 -6.78 -12.14 -3.37
C ASN A 109 -7.07 -10.69 -2.97
N ASN A 110 -6.91 -9.74 -3.90
CA ASN A 110 -7.20 -8.32 -3.65
C ASN A 110 -8.69 -8.03 -3.38
N LEU A 111 -9.58 -8.94 -3.75
CA LEU A 111 -11.03 -8.85 -3.55
C LEU A 111 -11.56 -9.83 -2.47
N ASP A 112 -10.69 -10.60 -1.83
CA ASP A 112 -11.04 -11.47 -0.70
C ASP A 112 -11.59 -10.63 0.45
N TYR A 113 -12.73 -11.02 1.04
CA TYR A 113 -13.36 -10.30 2.15
C TYR A 113 -12.47 -10.17 3.39
N ARG A 114 -11.51 -11.09 3.56
CA ARG A 114 -10.51 -11.03 4.63
C ARG A 114 -9.48 -9.92 4.39
N VAL A 115 -9.18 -9.65 3.13
CA VAL A 115 -8.15 -8.73 2.64
C VAL A 115 -8.74 -7.35 2.34
N ALA A 116 -9.76 -7.29 1.48
CA ALA A 116 -10.35 -6.06 0.98
C ALA A 116 -11.17 -5.31 2.03
N GLN A 117 -11.15 -3.99 1.95
CA GLN A 117 -11.95 -3.11 2.81
C GLN A 117 -13.44 -3.13 2.42
N HIS A 118 -13.73 -2.96 1.12
CA HIS A 118 -15.10 -2.98 0.58
C HIS A 118 -15.11 -3.82 -0.71
N PRO A 119 -15.08 -5.17 -0.60
CA PRO A 119 -14.93 -6.04 -1.76
C PRO A 119 -16.10 -5.97 -2.73
N HIS A 120 -17.31 -5.62 -2.26
CA HIS A 120 -18.50 -5.46 -3.10
C HIS A 120 -18.40 -4.25 -4.03
N GLU A 121 -17.70 -3.22 -3.62
CA GLU A 121 -17.38 -2.02 -4.40
C GLU A 121 -15.98 -2.08 -5.04
N LEU A 122 -15.35 -3.26 -5.04
CA LEU A 122 -14.04 -3.50 -5.67
C LEU A 122 -12.91 -2.68 -5.04
N ILE A 123 -13.09 -2.23 -3.80
CA ILE A 123 -12.12 -1.41 -3.05
C ILE A 123 -11.30 -2.30 -2.12
N THR A 124 -10.00 -2.30 -2.35
CA THR A 124 -9.06 -3.10 -1.56
C THR A 124 -8.69 -2.39 -0.26
N TYR A 125 -8.19 -1.15 -0.33
CA TYR A 125 -7.84 -0.37 0.86
C TYR A 125 -7.88 1.15 0.58
N GLY A 126 -7.66 1.95 1.64
CA GLY A 126 -7.54 3.41 1.53
C GLY A 126 -8.84 4.12 1.15
N GLY A 127 -9.99 3.50 1.41
CA GLY A 127 -11.31 4.07 1.15
C GLY A 127 -11.69 4.19 -0.33
N ASN A 128 -10.73 4.18 -1.24
CA ASN A 128 -10.94 4.42 -2.67
C ASN A 128 -9.98 3.66 -3.59
N GLY A 129 -8.99 2.96 -3.02
CA GLY A 129 -8.01 2.19 -3.78
C GLY A 129 -8.63 0.96 -4.41
N ALA A 130 -8.98 1.06 -5.70
CA ALA A 130 -9.78 0.08 -6.42
C ALA A 130 -8.93 -0.83 -7.33
N VAL A 131 -9.35 -2.08 -7.44
CA VAL A 131 -8.84 -3.04 -8.44
C VAL A 131 -9.48 -2.74 -9.80
N PHE A 132 -10.80 -2.55 -9.82
CA PHE A 132 -11.62 -2.18 -10.98
C PHE A 132 -12.65 -1.14 -10.58
N GLN A 133 -13.25 -0.45 -11.55
CA GLN A 133 -14.34 0.49 -11.31
C GLN A 133 -15.70 -0.22 -11.16
N ASN A 134 -15.88 -1.35 -11.85
CA ASN A 134 -17.15 -2.08 -11.88
C ASN A 134 -16.97 -3.57 -12.19
N TRP A 135 -17.99 -4.37 -11.94
CA TRP A 135 -17.96 -5.81 -12.09
C TRP A 135 -17.90 -6.30 -13.55
N ALA A 136 -18.31 -5.51 -14.52
CA ALA A 136 -18.14 -5.87 -15.94
C ALA A 136 -16.65 -5.87 -16.32
N GLN A 137 -15.88 -4.91 -15.81
CA GLN A 137 -14.41 -4.88 -16.00
C GLN A 137 -13.75 -6.13 -15.43
N TYR A 138 -14.10 -6.51 -14.19
CA TYR A 138 -13.60 -7.73 -13.58
C TYR A 138 -13.86 -8.95 -14.46
N ARG A 139 -15.11 -9.15 -14.92
CA ARG A 139 -15.48 -10.29 -15.76
C ARG A 139 -14.71 -10.36 -17.07
N LEU A 140 -14.56 -9.22 -17.75
CA LEU A 140 -13.80 -9.15 -19.00
C LEU A 140 -12.31 -9.44 -18.80
N VAL A 141 -11.71 -8.90 -17.73
CA VAL A 141 -10.29 -9.15 -17.44
C VAL A 141 -10.05 -10.61 -17.13
N MET A 142 -10.88 -11.23 -16.30
CA MET A 142 -10.76 -12.66 -15.99
C MET A 142 -10.92 -13.52 -17.23
N GLN A 143 -11.85 -13.18 -18.13
CA GLN A 143 -12.04 -13.88 -19.40
C GLN A 143 -10.82 -13.71 -20.34
N TYR A 144 -10.28 -12.49 -20.46
CA TYR A 144 -9.09 -12.26 -21.27
C TYR A 144 -7.88 -13.03 -20.74
N LEU A 145 -7.65 -13.02 -19.41
CA LEU A 145 -6.57 -13.79 -18.79
C LEU A 145 -6.75 -15.30 -19.00
N ALA A 146 -7.98 -15.81 -18.92
CA ALA A 146 -8.26 -17.24 -19.15
C ALA A 146 -8.01 -17.65 -20.62
N THR A 147 -8.19 -16.74 -21.58
CA THR A 147 -8.14 -17.06 -23.01
C THR A 147 -6.86 -16.64 -23.72
N MET A 148 -6.09 -15.72 -23.14
CA MET A 148 -4.85 -15.20 -23.74
C MET A 148 -3.77 -16.27 -23.90
N THR A 149 -2.86 -16.03 -24.83
CA THR A 149 -1.65 -16.82 -25.05
C THR A 149 -0.42 -16.11 -24.48
N ASP A 150 0.72 -16.81 -24.45
CA ASP A 150 2.01 -16.22 -24.00
C ASP A 150 2.57 -15.18 -24.99
N GLU A 151 2.01 -15.10 -26.18
CA GLU A 151 2.35 -14.11 -27.20
C GLU A 151 1.34 -12.96 -27.28
N GLN A 152 0.68 -12.65 -26.16
CA GLN A 152 -0.27 -11.55 -26.05
C GLN A 152 -0.04 -10.73 -24.79
N THR A 153 -0.32 -9.43 -24.89
CA THR A 153 -0.37 -8.49 -23.76
C THR A 153 -1.78 -7.92 -23.64
N LEU A 154 -2.36 -8.03 -22.45
CA LEU A 154 -3.59 -7.35 -22.07
C LEU A 154 -3.26 -5.91 -21.67
N VAL A 155 -3.87 -4.94 -22.34
CA VAL A 155 -3.70 -3.51 -22.01
C VAL A 155 -4.89 -3.02 -21.19
N MET A 156 -4.60 -2.49 -20.02
CA MET A 156 -5.58 -1.99 -19.06
C MET A 156 -5.54 -0.47 -18.96
N TYR A 157 -6.69 0.16 -19.05
CA TYR A 157 -6.88 1.60 -18.90
C TYR A 157 -7.88 1.87 -17.77
N SER A 158 -7.39 2.32 -16.61
CA SER A 158 -8.22 2.62 -15.43
C SER A 158 -9.29 1.54 -15.14
N GLY A 159 -8.83 0.29 -15.07
CA GLY A 159 -9.67 -0.89 -14.85
C GLY A 159 -10.33 -1.47 -16.11
N HIS A 160 -10.44 -0.68 -17.19
CA HIS A 160 -11.04 -1.14 -18.44
C HIS A 160 -10.03 -1.91 -19.30
N PRO A 161 -10.32 -3.17 -19.69
CA PRO A 161 -9.49 -3.92 -20.62
C PRO A 161 -9.71 -3.42 -22.04
N LEU A 162 -8.70 -2.77 -22.63
CA LEU A 162 -8.75 -2.31 -24.02
C LEU A 162 -8.68 -3.48 -24.99
N GLY A 163 -7.97 -4.56 -24.62
CA GLY A 163 -7.90 -5.76 -25.44
C GLY A 163 -6.55 -6.47 -25.34
N LEU A 164 -6.46 -7.61 -26.04
CA LEU A 164 -5.26 -8.42 -26.20
C LEU A 164 -4.51 -7.99 -27.45
N PHE A 165 -3.26 -7.63 -27.30
CA PHE A 165 -2.38 -7.22 -28.39
C PHE A 165 -1.31 -8.28 -28.63
N PRO A 166 -0.94 -8.59 -29.90
CA PRO A 166 0.19 -9.46 -30.20
C PRO A 166 1.47 -8.97 -29.52
N SER A 167 2.24 -9.89 -28.97
CA SER A 167 3.45 -9.63 -28.23
C SER A 167 4.41 -10.83 -28.32
N HIS A 168 5.28 -11.02 -27.34
CA HIS A 168 6.18 -12.15 -27.24
C HIS A 168 6.31 -12.61 -25.76
N LYS A 169 6.86 -13.80 -25.55
CA LYS A 169 6.89 -14.45 -24.23
C LYS A 169 7.64 -13.67 -23.14
N ASP A 170 8.60 -12.82 -23.49
CA ASP A 170 9.36 -11.99 -22.55
C ASP A 170 8.68 -10.63 -22.25
N ALA A 171 7.62 -10.27 -23.00
CA ALA A 171 6.87 -9.05 -22.72
C ALA A 171 5.88 -9.24 -21.57
N PRO A 172 5.50 -8.17 -20.88
CA PRO A 172 4.46 -8.25 -19.85
C PRO A 172 3.16 -8.83 -20.37
N ARG A 173 2.53 -9.72 -19.62
CA ARG A 173 1.18 -10.23 -19.90
C ARG A 173 0.11 -9.18 -19.70
N VAL A 174 0.34 -8.24 -18.78
CA VAL A 174 -0.57 -7.13 -18.52
C VAL A 174 0.20 -5.83 -18.32
N ILE A 175 -0.30 -4.77 -18.94
CA ILE A 175 0.12 -3.39 -18.69
C ILE A 175 -1.05 -2.66 -18.06
N VAL A 176 -0.85 -2.09 -16.87
CA VAL A 176 -1.88 -1.39 -16.11
C VAL A 176 -1.53 0.08 -15.97
N THR A 177 -2.50 0.95 -16.31
CA THR A 177 -2.40 2.38 -15.99
C THR A 177 -3.66 2.83 -15.24
N ASN A 178 -3.49 3.56 -14.14
CA ASN A 178 -4.60 4.08 -13.36
C ASN A 178 -4.41 5.56 -13.03
N GLY A 179 -5.46 6.35 -13.17
CA GLY A 179 -5.48 7.74 -12.72
C GLY A 179 -4.52 8.68 -13.46
N MET A 180 -4.06 8.31 -14.65
CA MET A 180 -3.06 9.06 -15.43
C MET A 180 -3.67 10.31 -16.06
N VAL A 181 -4.16 11.23 -15.22
CA VAL A 181 -4.76 12.49 -15.64
C VAL A 181 -3.66 13.48 -16.02
N ILE A 182 -3.85 14.17 -17.14
CA ILE A 182 -2.90 15.20 -17.62
C ILE A 182 -2.73 16.28 -16.54
N PRO A 183 -1.47 16.72 -16.22
CA PRO A 183 -1.19 17.54 -15.03
C PRO A 183 -2.08 18.76 -14.83
N ASN A 184 -2.39 19.52 -15.89
CA ASN A 184 -3.25 20.71 -15.79
C ASN A 184 -4.71 20.39 -15.44
N TYR A 185 -5.13 19.14 -15.60
CA TYR A 185 -6.47 18.63 -15.29
C TYR A 185 -6.46 17.70 -14.05
N SER A 186 -5.30 17.51 -13.43
CA SER A 186 -5.13 16.68 -12.25
C SER A 186 -5.41 17.49 -10.98
N LYS A 187 -6.72 17.70 -10.71
CA LYS A 187 -7.24 18.45 -9.56
C LYS A 187 -8.38 17.69 -8.90
N PRO A 188 -8.65 17.90 -7.61
CA PRO A 188 -9.65 17.12 -6.86
C PRO A 188 -11.02 17.00 -7.54
N ASP A 189 -11.62 18.10 -7.98
CA ASP A 189 -12.93 18.08 -8.65
C ASP A 189 -12.87 17.32 -10.00
N HIS A 190 -11.77 17.37 -10.71
CA HIS A 190 -11.60 16.62 -11.94
C HIS A 190 -11.48 15.12 -11.69
N TRP A 191 -10.71 14.70 -10.66
CA TRP A 191 -10.56 13.28 -10.34
C TRP A 191 -11.89 12.63 -9.97
N GLU A 192 -12.65 13.28 -9.09
CA GLU A 192 -13.98 12.81 -8.68
C GLU A 192 -14.93 12.71 -9.86
N LYS A 193 -14.92 13.72 -10.73
CA LYS A 193 -15.72 13.75 -11.95
C LYS A 193 -15.35 12.63 -12.91
N PHE A 194 -14.07 12.46 -13.22
CA PHE A 194 -13.60 11.43 -14.15
C PHE A 194 -13.85 10.01 -13.61
N ASN A 195 -13.77 9.83 -12.31
CA ASN A 195 -14.13 8.57 -11.67
C ASN A 195 -15.64 8.31 -11.77
N ALA A 196 -16.50 9.31 -11.49
CA ALA A 196 -17.94 9.18 -11.61
C ALA A 196 -18.40 8.95 -13.06
N LEU A 197 -17.70 9.51 -14.05
CA LEU A 197 -17.91 9.25 -15.47
C LEU A 197 -17.46 7.85 -15.90
N GLY A 198 -16.74 7.09 -15.06
CA GLY A 198 -16.19 5.78 -15.40
C GLY A 198 -15.04 5.83 -16.40
N VAL A 199 -14.26 6.92 -16.44
CA VAL A 199 -13.14 7.10 -17.38
C VAL A 199 -11.76 7.18 -16.72
N SER A 200 -11.70 7.34 -15.40
CA SER A 200 -10.46 7.26 -14.64
C SER A 200 -10.70 6.59 -13.30
N GLN A 201 -9.69 5.90 -12.79
CA GLN A 201 -9.75 5.16 -11.53
C GLN A 201 -8.57 5.54 -10.64
N TYR A 202 -8.83 5.66 -9.34
CA TYR A 202 -7.81 5.75 -8.33
C TYR A 202 -7.24 4.36 -8.02
N GLY A 203 -6.16 4.00 -8.70
CA GLY A 203 -5.44 2.75 -8.49
C GLY A 203 -4.35 2.92 -7.44
N GLN A 204 -4.71 3.02 -6.18
CA GLN A 204 -3.77 3.27 -5.11
C GLN A 204 -2.74 2.14 -4.98
N MET A 205 -1.48 2.42 -5.31
CA MET A 205 -0.32 1.54 -5.11
C MET A 205 -0.62 0.06 -5.42
N THR A 206 -0.36 -0.85 -4.49
CA THR A 206 -0.52 -2.30 -4.69
C THR A 206 -1.97 -2.76 -4.89
N ALA A 207 -2.98 -1.97 -4.49
CA ALA A 207 -4.38 -2.27 -4.84
C ALA A 207 -4.59 -2.25 -6.36
N GLY A 208 -4.10 -1.20 -7.03
CA GLY A 208 -4.24 -1.05 -8.48
C GLY A 208 -3.34 -1.95 -9.31
N SER A 209 -2.30 -2.53 -8.70
CA SER A 209 -1.36 -3.46 -9.37
C SER A 209 -1.61 -4.93 -9.05
N TYR A 210 -2.65 -5.26 -8.32
CA TYR A 210 -2.98 -6.63 -7.89
C TYR A 210 -1.95 -7.25 -6.93
N MET A 211 -1.05 -6.47 -6.35
CA MET A 211 0.03 -6.95 -5.47
C MET A 211 -0.22 -6.74 -3.97
N TYR A 212 -1.43 -6.34 -3.58
CA TYR A 212 -1.76 -6.22 -2.17
C TYR A 212 -1.93 -7.59 -1.52
N ILE A 213 -1.17 -7.85 -0.45
CA ILE A 213 -1.13 -9.13 0.27
C ILE A 213 -1.75 -9.03 1.68
N GLY A 214 -2.65 -8.09 1.88
CA GLY A 214 -3.25 -7.81 3.18
C GLY A 214 -2.36 -6.92 4.06
N PRO A 215 -2.72 -6.71 5.35
CA PRO A 215 -1.98 -5.83 6.25
C PRO A 215 -0.55 -6.31 6.51
N GLN A 216 -0.22 -7.59 6.29
CA GLN A 216 1.16 -8.07 6.37
C GLN A 216 2.11 -7.37 5.39
N GLY A 217 1.57 -6.85 4.27
CA GLY A 217 2.37 -6.16 3.26
C GLY A 217 3.08 -4.91 3.78
N ILE A 218 2.61 -4.32 4.85
CA ILE A 218 3.22 -3.14 5.45
C ILE A 218 3.74 -3.39 6.87
N VAL A 219 3.36 -4.51 7.52
CA VAL A 219 3.72 -4.74 8.92
C VAL A 219 5.22 -4.75 9.15
N HIS A 220 6.00 -5.27 8.23
CA HIS A 220 7.45 -5.28 8.37
C HIS A 220 8.04 -3.86 8.31
N GLY A 221 7.67 -3.07 7.30
CA GLY A 221 8.09 -1.67 7.21
C GLY A 221 7.67 -0.86 8.45
N THR A 222 6.47 -1.10 8.97
CA THR A 222 6.00 -0.48 10.21
C THR A 222 6.84 -0.93 11.41
N THR A 223 7.14 -2.23 11.52
CA THR A 223 7.97 -2.78 12.61
C THR A 223 9.35 -2.12 12.64
N ILE A 224 10.06 -2.13 11.51
CA ILE A 224 11.40 -1.52 11.46
C ILE A 224 11.35 0.00 11.65
N THR A 225 10.28 0.67 11.22
CA THR A 225 10.09 2.10 11.49
C THR A 225 9.93 2.36 12.99
N VAL A 226 9.04 1.63 13.67
CA VAL A 226 8.81 1.77 15.13
C VAL A 226 10.08 1.41 15.92
N MET A 227 10.77 0.32 15.55
CA MET A 227 12.04 -0.08 16.19
C MET A 227 13.11 1.01 16.06
N ASN A 228 13.29 1.58 14.88
CA ASN A 228 14.30 2.61 14.66
C ASN A 228 13.90 3.96 15.26
N ALA A 229 12.60 4.30 15.31
CA ALA A 229 12.09 5.43 16.08
C ALA A 229 12.37 5.26 17.59
N ALA A 230 12.11 4.07 18.14
CA ALA A 230 12.42 3.75 19.52
C ALA A 230 13.92 3.80 19.81
N ARG A 231 14.76 3.22 18.96
CA ARG A 231 16.24 3.32 19.06
C ARG A 231 16.71 4.77 19.09
N LYS A 232 16.17 5.60 18.21
CA LYS A 232 16.46 7.04 18.15
C LYS A 232 16.03 7.77 19.43
N GLN A 233 14.83 7.48 19.93
CA GLN A 233 14.31 8.06 21.17
C GLN A 233 15.14 7.62 22.39
N LEU A 234 15.54 6.36 22.48
CA LEU A 234 16.42 5.85 23.53
C LEU A 234 17.81 6.51 23.46
N ALA A 235 18.38 6.60 22.25
CA ALA A 235 19.69 7.24 22.06
C ALA A 235 19.69 8.72 22.49
N SER A 236 18.59 9.46 22.26
CA SER A 236 18.44 10.84 22.73
C SER A 236 18.45 10.95 24.26
N LYS A 237 18.10 9.87 24.97
CA LYS A 237 18.13 9.75 26.44
C LYS A 237 19.44 9.11 26.94
N GLY A 238 20.42 8.82 26.05
CA GLY A 238 21.67 8.14 26.38
C GLY A 238 21.53 6.67 26.74
N LEU A 239 20.45 6.03 26.28
CA LEU A 239 20.15 4.62 26.53
C LEU A 239 20.45 3.76 25.28
N GLU A 240 20.81 2.50 25.51
CA GLU A 240 20.99 1.53 24.43
C GLU A 240 19.65 1.17 23.78
N GLY A 241 19.64 1.05 22.44
CA GLY A 241 18.47 0.68 21.64
C GLY A 241 18.15 -0.82 21.65
N SER A 242 18.17 -1.44 22.83
CA SER A 242 17.85 -2.86 23.04
C SER A 242 16.34 -3.08 23.18
N GLN A 243 15.86 -4.29 22.84
CA GLN A 243 14.44 -4.64 23.04
C GLN A 243 14.01 -4.53 24.51
N GLU A 244 14.91 -4.81 25.46
CA GLU A 244 14.60 -4.68 26.89
C GLU A 244 14.29 -3.22 27.29
N ASN A 245 15.03 -2.27 26.71
CA ASN A 245 14.80 -0.84 26.94
C ASN A 245 13.57 -0.30 26.21
N MET A 246 13.04 -1.01 25.20
CA MET A 246 11.81 -0.66 24.49
C MET A 246 10.54 -1.07 25.25
N LYS A 247 10.63 -2.06 26.17
CA LYS A 247 9.47 -2.49 26.97
C LYS A 247 8.91 -1.37 27.82
N GLY A 248 7.60 -1.17 27.69
CA GLY A 248 6.89 -0.10 28.39
C GLY A 248 6.97 1.27 27.70
N MET A 249 7.74 1.43 26.59
CA MET A 249 7.61 2.62 25.75
C MET A 249 6.22 2.69 25.15
N LEU A 250 5.62 3.86 25.15
CA LEU A 250 4.27 4.08 24.63
C LEU A 250 4.32 4.63 23.20
N PHE A 251 3.80 3.87 22.25
CA PHE A 251 3.57 4.27 20.87
C PHE A 251 2.08 4.51 20.64
N VAL A 252 1.72 5.71 20.20
CA VAL A 252 0.33 6.10 19.92
C VAL A 252 0.16 6.50 18.46
N THR A 253 -0.88 5.98 17.82
CA THR A 253 -1.19 6.23 16.43
C THR A 253 -2.69 6.06 16.12
N ALA A 254 -3.10 6.10 14.86
CA ALA A 254 -4.49 5.98 14.45
C ALA A 254 -4.68 5.18 13.16
N GLY A 255 -5.87 4.61 13.03
CA GLY A 255 -6.33 3.84 11.88
C GLY A 255 -6.10 2.33 12.03
N LEU A 256 -7.15 1.54 11.73
CA LEU A 256 -7.14 0.07 11.68
C LEU A 256 -7.66 -0.47 10.34
N GLY A 257 -7.58 0.33 9.30
CA GLY A 257 -7.96 -0.03 7.93
C GLY A 257 -7.04 -1.06 7.29
N GLY A 258 -6.99 -1.05 5.96
CA GLY A 258 -6.19 -2.01 5.17
C GLY A 258 -4.70 -1.95 5.48
N MET A 259 -4.12 -0.76 5.44
CA MET A 259 -2.69 -0.52 5.70
C MET A 259 -2.42 -0.23 7.18
N SER A 260 -3.14 0.71 7.75
CA SER A 260 -2.98 1.14 9.15
C SER A 260 -3.21 0.01 10.17
N GLY A 261 -4.02 -0.98 9.82
CA GLY A 261 -4.23 -2.17 10.65
C GLY A 261 -2.98 -2.98 10.99
N ALA A 262 -1.84 -2.70 10.34
CA ALA A 262 -0.55 -3.30 10.67
C ALA A 262 0.10 -2.70 11.92
N GLN A 263 -0.23 -1.48 12.32
CA GLN A 263 0.46 -0.75 13.37
C GLN A 263 0.42 -1.39 14.76
N PRO A 264 -0.73 -1.90 15.26
CA PRO A 264 -0.77 -2.51 16.59
C PRO A 264 0.14 -3.74 16.66
N LYS A 265 0.10 -4.61 15.65
CA LYS A 265 0.96 -5.78 15.59
C LYS A 265 2.45 -5.43 15.44
N ALA A 266 2.75 -4.44 14.63
CA ALA A 266 4.12 -3.94 14.48
C ALA A 266 4.66 -3.39 15.81
N GLY A 267 3.85 -2.69 16.58
CA GLY A 267 4.22 -2.24 17.93
C GLY A 267 4.55 -3.40 18.88
N VAL A 268 3.72 -4.43 18.88
CA VAL A 268 3.97 -5.66 19.68
C VAL A 268 5.26 -6.36 19.24
N ILE A 269 5.46 -6.56 17.94
CA ILE A 269 6.69 -7.18 17.43
C ILE A 269 7.93 -6.33 17.77
N SER A 270 7.79 -5.00 17.79
CA SER A 270 8.86 -4.08 18.19
C SER A 270 9.12 -4.07 19.70
N GLY A 271 8.23 -4.63 20.51
CA GLY A 271 8.39 -4.73 21.96
C GLY A 271 7.85 -3.52 22.76
N VAL A 272 6.91 -2.74 22.22
CA VAL A 272 6.34 -1.55 22.86
C VAL A 272 4.88 -1.75 23.26
N VAL A 273 4.34 -0.84 24.07
CA VAL A 273 2.90 -0.68 24.28
C VAL A 273 2.38 0.13 23.09
N SER A 274 1.50 -0.47 22.28
CA SER A 274 0.92 0.18 21.10
C SER A 274 -0.54 0.55 21.35
N VAL A 275 -0.91 1.82 21.12
CA VAL A 275 -2.28 2.32 21.25
C VAL A 275 -2.73 2.89 19.91
N VAL A 276 -3.85 2.40 19.40
CA VAL A 276 -4.36 2.77 18.06
C VAL A 276 -5.82 3.19 18.15
N ALA A 277 -6.13 4.43 17.76
CA ALA A 277 -7.52 4.89 17.67
C ALA A 277 -8.15 4.51 16.33
N GLU A 278 -9.40 4.02 16.37
CA GLU A 278 -10.20 3.70 15.19
C GLU A 278 -11.68 4.01 15.46
N ILE A 279 -12.26 4.90 14.68
CA ILE A 279 -13.67 5.28 14.83
C ILE A 279 -14.63 4.26 14.19
N ASN A 280 -14.15 3.50 13.20
CA ASN A 280 -14.95 2.46 12.54
C ASN A 280 -14.94 1.17 13.38
N PRO A 281 -16.04 0.80 14.05
CA PRO A 281 -16.08 -0.36 14.91
C PRO A 281 -15.90 -1.68 14.15
N HIS A 282 -16.24 -1.72 12.85
CA HIS A 282 -16.03 -2.91 12.02
C HIS A 282 -14.54 -3.14 11.74
N ALA A 283 -13.77 -2.07 11.52
CA ALA A 283 -12.34 -2.18 11.30
C ALA A 283 -11.62 -2.65 12.58
N ALA A 284 -11.95 -2.08 13.74
CA ALA A 284 -11.39 -2.47 15.03
C ALA A 284 -11.65 -3.96 15.33
N ARG A 285 -12.92 -4.41 15.23
CA ARG A 285 -13.29 -5.81 15.46
C ARG A 285 -12.62 -6.77 14.50
N LYS A 286 -12.57 -6.44 13.18
CA LYS A 286 -11.88 -7.26 12.17
C LYS A 286 -10.41 -7.51 12.54
N ARG A 287 -9.69 -6.48 13.00
CA ARG A 287 -8.28 -6.63 13.39
C ARG A 287 -8.10 -7.42 14.67
N HIS A 288 -9.00 -7.27 15.63
CA HIS A 288 -9.00 -8.09 16.85
C HIS A 288 -9.27 -9.57 16.54
N GLU A 289 -10.30 -9.89 15.74
CA GLU A 289 -10.63 -11.25 15.32
C GLU A 289 -9.48 -11.92 14.54
N GLN A 290 -8.72 -11.15 13.79
CA GLN A 290 -7.52 -11.61 13.06
C GLN A 290 -6.28 -11.76 13.96
N GLY A 291 -6.35 -11.37 15.25
CA GLY A 291 -5.21 -11.40 16.18
C GLY A 291 -4.15 -10.33 15.90
N TRP A 292 -4.56 -9.20 15.33
CA TRP A 292 -3.69 -8.05 15.07
C TRP A 292 -3.80 -6.96 16.16
N VAL A 293 -4.85 -7.00 16.95
CA VAL A 293 -5.10 -6.17 18.15
C VAL A 293 -5.41 -7.10 19.30
N ASP A 294 -4.77 -6.89 20.45
CA ASP A 294 -4.97 -7.75 21.64
C ASP A 294 -6.23 -7.36 22.41
N GLU A 295 -6.50 -6.07 22.62
CA GLU A 295 -7.62 -5.58 23.40
C GLU A 295 -8.33 -4.39 22.70
N ILE A 296 -9.67 -4.32 22.82
CA ILE A 296 -10.47 -3.19 22.34
C ILE A 296 -11.14 -2.50 23.54
N HIS A 297 -11.08 -1.18 23.58
CA HIS A 297 -11.72 -0.33 24.57
C HIS A 297 -12.55 0.75 23.89
N SER A 298 -13.81 0.89 24.26
CA SER A 298 -14.70 1.97 23.82
C SER A 298 -14.82 3.10 24.86
N ASP A 299 -14.46 2.84 26.11
CA ASP A 299 -14.40 3.83 27.18
C ASP A 299 -12.99 4.37 27.34
N LEU A 300 -12.85 5.70 27.28
CA LEU A 300 -11.55 6.37 27.31
C LEU A 300 -10.92 6.34 28.72
N ASP A 301 -11.72 6.33 29.80
CA ASP A 301 -11.22 6.23 31.16
C ASP A 301 -10.64 4.84 31.44
N GLU A 302 -11.32 3.79 30.97
CA GLU A 302 -10.81 2.41 31.03
C GLU A 302 -9.52 2.26 30.23
N LEU A 303 -9.47 2.80 29.01
CA LEU A 303 -8.27 2.77 28.17
C LEU A 303 -7.09 3.45 28.85
N ILE A 304 -7.29 4.66 29.40
CA ILE A 304 -6.22 5.41 30.09
C ILE A 304 -5.68 4.64 31.30
N ALA A 305 -6.57 4.05 32.10
CA ALA A 305 -6.17 3.19 33.22
C ALA A 305 -5.36 1.97 32.72
N ARG A 306 -5.79 1.36 31.62
CA ARG A 306 -5.10 0.22 31.00
C ARG A 306 -3.73 0.59 30.44
N ILE A 307 -3.61 1.76 29.78
CA ILE A 307 -2.32 2.29 29.29
C ILE A 307 -1.33 2.46 30.46
N ARG A 308 -1.73 3.12 31.55
CA ARG A 308 -0.88 3.30 32.74
C ARG A 308 -0.37 1.96 33.28
N LYS A 309 -1.29 0.99 33.40
CA LYS A 309 -0.92 -0.36 33.88
C LYS A 309 0.09 -1.03 32.92
N ALA A 310 -0.10 -0.93 31.61
CA ALA A 310 0.79 -1.55 30.63
C ALA A 310 2.18 -0.92 30.64
N VAL A 311 2.26 0.41 30.70
CA VAL A 311 3.54 1.16 30.77
C VAL A 311 4.29 0.85 32.03
N ASP A 312 3.62 0.93 33.21
CA ASP A 312 4.23 0.65 34.54
C ASP A 312 4.69 -0.81 34.65
N GLY A 313 3.91 -1.74 34.05
CA GLY A 313 4.21 -3.17 34.03
C GLY A 313 5.25 -3.56 32.98
N LYS A 314 5.72 -2.63 32.14
CA LYS A 314 6.58 -2.89 30.98
C LYS A 314 6.02 -4.01 30.07
N GLU A 315 4.71 -3.99 29.88
CA GLU A 315 4.02 -4.95 29.03
C GLU A 315 4.38 -4.70 27.56
N VAL A 316 4.13 -5.72 26.73
CA VAL A 316 4.15 -5.66 25.28
C VAL A 316 2.75 -6.05 24.82
N VAL A 317 1.94 -5.06 24.45
CA VAL A 317 0.50 -5.24 24.18
C VAL A 317 0.01 -4.19 23.20
N SER A 318 -1.00 -4.55 22.41
CA SER A 318 -1.70 -3.63 21.52
C SER A 318 -3.12 -3.36 22.02
N LEU A 319 -3.45 -2.08 22.15
CA LEU A 319 -4.72 -1.58 22.63
C LEU A 319 -5.40 -0.76 21.53
N ALA A 320 -6.61 -1.11 21.13
CA ALA A 320 -7.40 -0.29 20.24
C ALA A 320 -8.38 0.57 21.04
N TYR A 321 -8.48 1.85 20.69
CA TYR A 321 -9.55 2.73 21.12
C TYR A 321 -10.62 2.76 20.03
N GLU A 322 -11.82 2.23 20.30
CA GLU A 322 -12.98 2.38 19.43
C GLU A 322 -13.57 3.77 19.63
N GLY A 323 -12.96 4.75 18.96
CA GLY A 323 -13.32 6.16 19.09
C GLY A 323 -12.47 7.09 18.23
N ASN A 324 -12.73 8.39 18.35
CA ASN A 324 -12.02 9.39 17.54
C ASN A 324 -10.58 9.60 18.03
N VAL A 325 -9.67 9.71 17.09
CA VAL A 325 -8.24 9.91 17.36
C VAL A 325 -7.95 11.20 18.11
N VAL A 326 -8.71 12.27 17.87
CA VAL A 326 -8.52 13.56 18.54
C VAL A 326 -8.84 13.45 20.04
N ASP A 327 -9.92 12.75 20.39
CA ASP A 327 -10.29 12.52 21.79
C ASP A 327 -9.15 11.80 22.55
N LEU A 328 -8.51 10.80 21.91
CA LEU A 328 -7.38 10.11 22.52
C LEU A 328 -6.18 11.05 22.73
N TRP A 329 -5.77 11.79 21.68
CA TRP A 329 -4.61 12.67 21.78
C TRP A 329 -4.81 13.81 22.77
N GLU A 330 -5.99 14.43 22.79
CA GLU A 330 -6.32 15.49 23.76
C GLU A 330 -6.30 14.94 25.18
N ARG A 331 -6.89 13.76 25.42
CA ARG A 331 -6.92 13.13 26.72
C ARG A 331 -5.51 12.81 27.25
N LEU A 332 -4.64 12.25 26.40
CA LEU A 332 -3.24 11.99 26.78
C LEU A 332 -2.50 13.28 27.15
N ALA A 333 -2.72 14.35 26.40
CA ALA A 333 -2.11 15.65 26.62
C ALA A 333 -2.64 16.34 27.90
N ASP A 334 -3.95 16.24 28.19
CA ASP A 334 -4.60 16.85 29.35
C ASP A 334 -4.20 16.17 30.66
N GLU A 335 -4.05 14.84 30.64
CA GLU A 335 -3.60 14.08 31.80
C GLU A 335 -2.08 13.99 31.95
N ASN A 336 -1.32 14.66 31.09
CA ASN A 336 0.14 14.64 31.08
C ASN A 336 0.73 13.22 31.02
N ILE A 337 0.12 12.32 30.28
CA ILE A 337 0.66 10.98 30.05
C ILE A 337 1.88 11.11 29.14
N HIS A 338 3.01 10.53 29.55
CA HIS A 338 4.20 10.51 28.73
C HIS A 338 3.99 9.55 27.54
N VAL A 339 4.13 10.06 26.33
CA VAL A 339 4.12 9.30 25.09
C VAL A 339 5.53 9.34 24.52
N ASP A 340 6.14 8.19 24.25
CA ASP A 340 7.49 8.12 23.70
C ASP A 340 7.50 8.35 22.20
N LEU A 341 6.58 7.70 21.48
CA LEU A 341 6.47 7.72 20.02
C LEU A 341 5.05 8.05 19.59
N GLY A 342 4.92 8.93 18.62
CA GLY A 342 3.62 9.28 18.02
C GLY A 342 3.65 9.25 16.50
N SER A 343 2.55 8.83 15.89
CA SER A 343 2.34 8.95 14.45
C SER A 343 0.85 9.03 14.09
N ASP A 344 0.55 9.24 12.82
CA ASP A 344 -0.80 9.08 12.28
C ASP A 344 -0.75 8.28 10.97
N GLN A 345 -1.66 7.34 10.82
CA GLN A 345 -1.85 6.55 9.61
C GLN A 345 -3.33 6.46 9.19
N THR A 346 -4.14 7.44 9.59
CA THR A 346 -5.47 7.62 8.98
C THR A 346 -5.33 7.93 7.49
N SER A 347 -6.37 7.64 6.70
CA SER A 347 -6.30 7.78 5.24
C SER A 347 -6.45 9.24 4.78
N LEU A 348 -5.65 10.16 5.34
CA LEU A 348 -5.70 11.60 5.04
C LEU A 348 -5.30 11.97 3.61
N HIS A 349 -4.76 11.03 2.83
CA HIS A 349 -4.65 11.16 1.39
C HIS A 349 -6.02 11.19 0.67
N ASN A 350 -7.10 10.86 1.40
CA ASN A 350 -8.48 10.85 0.90
C ASN A 350 -9.45 11.35 1.99
N PRO A 351 -9.24 12.55 2.58
CA PRO A 351 -9.93 12.98 3.80
C PRO A 351 -11.44 13.15 3.62
N TRP A 352 -11.86 13.53 2.41
CA TRP A 352 -13.26 13.90 2.12
C TRP A 352 -14.13 12.69 1.74
N ALA A 353 -13.57 11.51 1.65
CA ALA A 353 -14.26 10.28 1.29
C ALA A 353 -14.09 9.17 2.34
N GLY A 354 -14.13 9.54 3.61
CA GLY A 354 -14.05 8.61 4.73
C GLY A 354 -12.61 8.24 5.14
N GLY A 355 -11.64 9.06 4.74
CA GLY A 355 -10.25 8.87 5.14
C GLY A 355 -9.91 9.41 6.52
N TYR A 356 -10.67 10.39 6.99
CA TYR A 356 -10.56 10.99 8.33
C TYR A 356 -11.93 11.43 8.81
N TYR A 357 -12.21 11.27 10.09
CA TYR A 357 -13.52 11.52 10.67
C TYR A 357 -13.48 12.65 11.71
N PRO A 358 -14.46 13.58 11.69
CA PRO A 358 -14.49 14.70 12.61
C PRO A 358 -14.77 14.26 14.05
N VAL A 359 -14.12 14.92 15.00
CA VAL A 359 -14.34 14.71 16.43
C VAL A 359 -15.72 15.23 16.87
N GLY A 360 -16.32 14.56 17.84
CA GLY A 360 -17.65 14.91 18.37
C GLY A 360 -18.82 14.32 17.60
N TYR A 361 -18.57 13.45 16.64
CA TYR A 361 -19.59 12.74 15.85
C TYR A 361 -19.28 11.25 15.84
N SER A 362 -20.33 10.40 15.84
CA SER A 362 -20.19 8.97 15.64
C SER A 362 -19.78 8.65 14.20
N TYR A 363 -19.36 7.40 13.96
CA TYR A 363 -19.05 6.90 12.62
C TYR A 363 -20.23 7.06 11.66
N GLU A 364 -21.45 6.71 12.11
CA GLU A 364 -22.67 6.79 11.33
C GLU A 364 -23.09 8.24 11.05
N GLU A 365 -23.01 9.12 12.05
CA GLU A 365 -23.31 10.55 11.89
C GLU A 365 -22.35 11.22 10.91
N SER A 366 -21.06 10.88 11.01
CA SER A 366 -20.03 11.39 10.12
C SER A 366 -20.25 10.95 8.67
N ASN A 367 -20.60 9.67 8.46
CA ASN A 367 -20.92 9.15 7.11
C ASN A 367 -22.15 9.83 6.51
N ARG A 368 -23.19 10.07 7.33
CA ARG A 368 -24.38 10.81 6.89
C ARG A 368 -24.03 12.25 6.53
N MET A 369 -23.28 12.96 7.41
CA MET A 369 -22.84 14.33 7.15
C MET A 369 -21.99 14.42 5.87
N MET A 370 -21.09 13.47 5.65
CA MET A 370 -20.25 13.41 4.45
C MET A 370 -21.09 13.30 3.17
N ALA A 371 -22.20 12.53 3.22
CA ALA A 371 -23.07 12.32 2.08
C ALA A 371 -24.03 13.49 1.84
N GLU A 372 -24.61 14.07 2.88
CA GLU A 372 -25.69 15.04 2.82
C GLU A 372 -25.22 16.51 2.96
N GLU A 373 -24.16 16.74 3.73
CA GLU A 373 -23.61 18.07 4.06
C GLU A 373 -22.06 18.10 3.84
N PRO A 374 -21.54 17.82 2.62
CA PRO A 374 -20.11 17.61 2.39
C PRO A 374 -19.22 18.80 2.76
N GLU A 375 -19.68 20.04 2.59
CA GLU A 375 -18.90 21.22 2.98
C GLU A 375 -18.80 21.34 4.52
N ARG A 376 -19.88 21.05 5.24
CA ARG A 376 -19.86 21.00 6.71
C ARG A 376 -18.95 19.86 7.21
N PHE A 377 -19.01 18.69 6.59
CA PHE A 377 -18.11 17.59 6.90
C PHE A 377 -16.65 18.04 6.78
N LYS A 378 -16.31 18.73 5.67
CA LYS A 378 -14.97 19.26 5.44
C LYS A 378 -14.54 20.25 6.52
N GLU A 379 -15.40 21.20 6.89
CA GLU A 379 -15.12 22.18 7.95
C GLU A 379 -14.85 21.49 9.30
N CYS A 380 -15.67 20.48 9.66
CA CYS A 380 -15.50 19.72 10.89
C CYS A 380 -14.22 18.87 10.89
N VAL A 381 -13.85 18.29 9.76
CA VAL A 381 -12.56 17.58 9.60
C VAL A 381 -11.39 18.55 9.75
N GLN A 382 -11.44 19.72 9.12
CA GLN A 382 -10.36 20.71 9.24
C GLN A 382 -10.20 21.21 10.68
N GLU A 383 -11.29 21.42 11.42
CA GLU A 383 -11.23 21.76 12.84
C GLU A 383 -10.61 20.63 13.65
N SER A 384 -10.98 19.39 13.38
CA SER A 384 -10.42 18.21 14.04
C SER A 384 -8.91 18.07 13.79
N LEU A 385 -8.45 18.36 12.57
CA LEU A 385 -7.01 18.36 12.24
C LEU A 385 -6.25 19.44 13.01
N ARG A 386 -6.81 20.63 13.19
CA ARG A 386 -6.21 21.69 14.03
C ARG A 386 -6.07 21.24 15.48
N ARG A 387 -7.10 20.64 16.05
CA ARG A 387 -7.10 20.11 17.44
C ARG A 387 -6.12 18.95 17.57
N HIS A 388 -6.12 18.00 16.62
CA HIS A 388 -5.17 16.88 16.60
C HIS A 388 -3.71 17.39 16.61
N ALA A 389 -3.37 18.30 15.70
CA ALA A 389 -2.04 18.89 15.64
C ALA A 389 -1.67 19.64 16.94
N ALA A 390 -2.60 20.37 17.54
CA ALA A 390 -2.36 21.06 18.81
C ALA A 390 -2.06 20.09 19.95
N ALA A 391 -2.77 18.96 20.05
CA ALA A 391 -2.50 17.93 21.05
C ALA A 391 -1.14 17.25 20.82
N VAL A 392 -0.81 16.93 19.57
CA VAL A 392 0.50 16.40 19.18
C VAL A 392 1.62 17.38 19.55
N ASN A 393 1.46 18.67 19.27
CA ASN A 393 2.44 19.70 19.62
C ASN A 393 2.69 19.73 21.13
N ARG A 394 1.64 19.72 21.96
CA ARG A 394 1.74 19.70 23.42
C ARG A 394 2.54 18.52 23.96
N LEU A 395 2.36 17.33 23.37
CA LEU A 395 3.08 16.11 23.78
C LEU A 395 4.52 16.10 23.25
N SER A 396 4.74 16.59 22.04
CA SER A 396 6.08 16.70 21.45
C SER A 396 6.95 17.72 22.18
N ASP A 397 6.37 18.83 22.66
CA ASP A 397 7.06 19.78 23.53
C ASP A 397 7.49 19.19 24.88
N LYS A 398 6.90 18.04 25.27
CA LYS A 398 7.26 17.24 26.46
C LYS A 398 8.18 16.06 26.14
N GLY A 399 8.68 15.96 24.91
CA GLY A 399 9.68 14.96 24.53
C GLY A 399 9.17 13.76 23.74
N MET A 400 7.92 13.76 23.27
CA MET A 400 7.43 12.75 22.32
C MET A 400 8.13 12.92 20.98
N TYR A 401 8.63 11.83 20.40
CA TYR A 401 9.09 11.80 19.01
C TYR A 401 7.90 11.50 18.10
N PHE A 402 7.48 12.49 17.31
CA PHE A 402 6.39 12.35 16.35
C PHE A 402 6.93 12.31 14.92
N PHE A 403 6.35 11.43 14.10
CA PHE A 403 6.62 11.33 12.66
C PHE A 403 5.34 11.07 11.87
N ASP A 404 5.20 11.70 10.69
CA ASP A 404 4.12 11.36 9.76
C ASP A 404 4.41 10.02 9.10
N TYR A 405 3.45 9.10 9.18
CA TYR A 405 3.59 7.77 8.56
C TYR A 405 3.28 7.77 7.05
N GLY A 406 3.11 8.93 6.43
CA GLY A 406 3.04 9.06 4.97
C GLY A 406 1.63 8.94 4.38
N ASN A 407 0.58 9.17 5.18
CA ASN A 407 -0.79 9.27 4.70
C ASN A 407 -1.33 10.71 4.71
N ALA A 408 -0.42 11.68 4.54
CA ALA A 408 -0.71 13.10 4.37
C ALA A 408 -1.19 13.85 5.63
N PHE A 409 -0.90 13.36 6.85
CA PHE A 409 -1.30 14.08 8.06
C PHE A 409 -0.72 15.51 8.12
N LEU A 410 0.59 15.66 7.94
CA LEU A 410 1.23 16.96 7.97
C LEU A 410 0.71 17.90 6.86
N LEU A 411 0.51 17.34 5.67
CA LEU A 411 0.03 18.09 4.52
C LEU A 411 -1.40 18.60 4.74
N GLU A 412 -2.32 17.73 5.17
CA GLU A 412 -3.73 18.11 5.39
C GLU A 412 -3.92 18.96 6.65
N ALA A 413 -3.14 18.74 7.70
CA ALA A 413 -3.12 19.64 8.86
C ALA A 413 -2.64 21.04 8.48
N SER A 414 -1.61 21.16 7.64
CA SER A 414 -1.15 22.44 7.09
C SER A 414 -2.23 23.11 6.24
N ARG A 415 -2.88 22.37 5.36
CA ARG A 415 -4.02 22.86 4.53
C ARG A 415 -5.21 23.31 5.38
N ALA A 416 -5.42 22.70 6.54
CA ALA A 416 -6.41 23.09 7.53
C ALA A 416 -6.01 24.32 8.36
N GLY A 417 -4.79 24.83 8.21
CA GLY A 417 -4.26 25.98 8.97
C GLY A 417 -3.82 25.63 10.38
N ALA A 418 -3.45 24.38 10.66
CA ALA A 418 -2.87 23.97 11.93
C ALA A 418 -1.45 24.53 12.11
N ASP A 419 -1.01 24.74 13.35
CA ASP A 419 0.37 25.10 13.70
C ASP A 419 1.30 23.89 13.55
N ILE A 420 1.67 23.59 12.32
CA ILE A 420 2.46 22.42 11.95
C ILE A 420 3.67 22.78 11.06
N LEU A 421 3.84 24.05 10.75
CA LEU A 421 4.95 24.57 9.95
C LEU A 421 5.96 25.32 10.84
N LYS A 422 7.23 25.23 10.47
CA LYS A 422 8.31 26.08 11.00
C LYS A 422 8.32 27.44 10.29
N GLU A 423 9.11 28.39 10.78
CA GLU A 423 9.28 29.72 10.18
C GLU A 423 9.79 29.68 8.73
N ASP A 424 10.57 28.66 8.38
CA ASP A 424 11.08 28.43 7.02
C ASP A 424 10.07 27.74 6.07
N GLY A 425 8.83 27.52 6.53
CA GLY A 425 7.76 26.88 5.77
C GLY A 425 7.85 25.36 5.69
N LYS A 426 8.85 24.72 6.31
CA LYS A 426 8.95 23.27 6.39
C LYS A 426 8.06 22.73 7.50
N PHE A 427 7.70 21.45 7.41
CA PHE A 427 6.96 20.79 8.47
C PHE A 427 7.72 20.73 9.78
N ARG A 428 7.01 20.87 10.89
CA ARG A 428 7.55 20.79 12.24
C ARG A 428 8.11 19.41 12.56
N TYR A 429 7.49 18.37 12.04
CA TYR A 429 7.86 16.96 12.20
C TYR A 429 8.35 16.37 10.89
N PRO A 430 9.24 15.37 10.93
CA PRO A 430 9.65 14.65 9.73
C PRO A 430 8.56 13.66 9.30
N SER A 431 8.60 13.26 8.03
CA SER A 431 8.01 11.99 7.63
C SER A 431 8.92 10.84 8.05
N TYR A 432 8.33 9.64 8.25
CA TYR A 432 9.14 8.45 8.57
C TYR A 432 10.18 8.12 7.48
N VAL A 433 9.95 8.52 6.23
CA VAL A 433 10.93 8.36 5.15
C VAL A 433 12.09 9.32 5.30
N GLN A 434 11.84 10.60 5.61
CA GLN A 434 12.90 11.58 5.78
C GLN A 434 13.94 11.19 6.82
N ASP A 435 13.46 10.62 7.91
CA ASP A 435 14.25 10.49 9.12
C ASP A 435 14.68 9.06 9.45
N ILE A 436 13.98 8.05 8.87
CA ILE A 436 14.24 6.64 9.14
C ILE A 436 14.42 5.86 7.83
N MET A 437 13.35 5.72 7.03
CA MET A 437 13.38 4.80 5.90
C MET A 437 14.29 5.26 4.76
N GLY A 438 14.37 6.55 4.49
CA GLY A 438 15.26 7.10 3.47
C GLY A 438 16.73 6.84 3.79
N PRO A 439 17.27 7.46 4.88
CA PRO A 439 18.69 7.40 5.19
C PRO A 439 19.18 6.03 5.68
N LEU A 440 18.33 5.20 6.29
CA LEU A 440 18.77 3.90 6.84
C LEU A 440 18.49 2.71 5.91
N PHE A 441 17.54 2.83 4.97
CA PHE A 441 17.11 1.72 4.11
C PHE A 441 17.16 2.08 2.62
N PHE A 442 16.38 3.04 2.15
CA PHE A 442 16.23 3.32 0.72
C PHE A 442 17.52 3.79 0.06
N ASP A 443 18.31 4.63 0.73
CA ASP A 443 19.60 5.09 0.21
C ASP A 443 20.59 3.94 0.01
N TYR A 444 20.44 2.85 0.76
CA TYR A 444 21.24 1.64 0.62
C TYR A 444 20.61 0.55 -0.25
N GLY A 445 19.44 0.82 -0.84
CA GLY A 445 18.73 -0.12 -1.70
C GLY A 445 17.84 -1.11 -0.98
N PHE A 446 17.71 -1.02 0.35
CA PHE A 446 16.78 -1.86 1.10
C PHE A 446 15.35 -1.36 0.93
N GLY A 447 14.48 -2.24 0.50
CA GLY A 447 13.07 -1.96 0.36
C GLY A 447 12.23 -3.24 0.38
N PRO A 448 10.89 -3.10 0.39
CA PRO A 448 9.97 -4.22 0.57
C PRO A 448 9.99 -5.16 -0.62
N PHE A 449 10.49 -6.37 -0.38
CA PHE A 449 10.46 -7.48 -1.31
C PHE A 449 9.39 -8.47 -0.86
N ARG A 450 8.46 -8.82 -1.75
CA ARG A 450 7.29 -9.66 -1.49
C ARG A 450 7.30 -10.91 -2.33
N TRP A 451 6.75 -11.99 -1.77
CA TRP A 451 6.43 -13.19 -2.55
C TRP A 451 5.12 -13.82 -2.12
N VAL A 452 4.49 -14.52 -3.05
CA VAL A 452 3.24 -15.23 -2.85
C VAL A 452 3.37 -16.61 -3.43
N CYS A 453 3.14 -17.65 -2.61
CA CYS A 453 3.19 -19.05 -3.04
C CYS A 453 1.87 -19.42 -3.74
N MET A 454 1.91 -19.69 -5.04
CA MET A 454 0.71 -19.94 -5.84
C MET A 454 0.10 -21.34 -5.63
N SER A 455 0.72 -22.16 -4.79
CA SER A 455 0.11 -23.40 -4.30
C SER A 455 -0.96 -23.16 -3.23
N GLU A 456 -0.98 -21.98 -2.63
CA GLU A 456 -1.75 -21.67 -1.41
C GLU A 456 -1.46 -22.65 -0.24
N ASN A 457 -0.32 -23.35 -0.28
CA ASN A 457 0.12 -24.30 0.74
C ASN A 457 1.03 -23.61 1.78
N PRO A 458 0.66 -23.61 3.08
CA PRO A 458 1.52 -23.08 4.15
C PRO A 458 2.92 -23.70 4.23
N ASP A 459 3.07 -24.96 3.82
CA ASP A 459 4.38 -25.63 3.82
C ASP A 459 5.34 -25.02 2.78
N ASP A 460 4.83 -24.60 1.62
CA ASP A 460 5.64 -23.91 0.62
C ASP A 460 6.06 -22.53 1.11
N LEU A 461 5.17 -21.83 1.84
CA LEU A 461 5.51 -20.56 2.48
C LEU A 461 6.60 -20.75 3.55
N ALA A 462 6.49 -21.76 4.40
CA ALA A 462 7.49 -22.06 5.43
C ALA A 462 8.87 -22.39 4.82
N LYS A 463 8.89 -23.14 3.71
CA LYS A 463 10.12 -23.43 2.97
C LYS A 463 10.73 -22.16 2.36
N SER A 464 9.90 -21.29 1.77
CA SER A 464 10.41 -20.03 1.21
C SER A 464 10.95 -19.09 2.30
N ASP A 465 10.31 -19.04 3.49
CA ASP A 465 10.83 -18.30 4.64
C ASP A 465 12.22 -18.82 5.05
N ALA A 466 12.40 -20.15 5.15
CA ALA A 466 13.67 -20.77 5.52
C ALA A 466 14.79 -20.51 4.50
N LEU A 467 14.47 -20.58 3.19
CA LEU A 467 15.41 -20.26 2.11
C LEU A 467 15.83 -18.80 2.16
N ALA A 468 14.89 -17.87 2.38
CA ALA A 468 15.19 -16.44 2.50
C ALA A 468 16.12 -16.17 3.70
N ALA A 469 15.84 -16.77 4.86
CA ALA A 469 16.69 -16.64 6.05
C ALA A 469 18.11 -17.19 5.79
N GLN A 470 18.21 -18.35 5.16
CA GLN A 470 19.51 -18.94 4.80
C GLN A 470 20.32 -18.02 3.90
N VAL A 471 19.72 -17.50 2.82
CA VAL A 471 20.37 -16.59 1.88
C VAL A 471 20.88 -15.34 2.59
N LEU A 472 20.06 -14.71 3.42
CA LEU A 472 20.46 -13.50 4.15
C LEU A 472 21.60 -13.78 5.15
N ARG A 473 21.59 -14.94 5.82
CA ARG A 473 22.70 -15.37 6.72
C ARG A 473 24.03 -15.59 5.99
N GLU A 474 23.97 -15.93 4.72
CA GLU A 474 25.17 -16.05 3.89
C GLU A 474 25.68 -14.66 3.47
N ILE A 475 24.78 -13.78 3.02
CA ILE A 475 25.15 -12.45 2.53
C ILE A 475 25.70 -11.56 3.65
N VAL A 476 25.11 -11.61 4.85
CA VAL A 476 25.50 -10.70 5.95
C VAL A 476 26.96 -10.88 6.39
N LYS A 477 27.57 -12.03 6.15
CA LYS A 477 28.97 -12.30 6.52
C LYS A 477 29.98 -11.39 5.82
N ASP A 478 29.67 -11.01 4.59
CA ASP A 478 30.54 -10.18 3.73
C ASP A 478 29.94 -8.77 3.52
N ALA A 479 28.84 -8.45 4.21
CA ALA A 479 28.17 -7.18 4.08
C ALA A 479 28.95 -6.05 4.78
N PRO A 480 28.97 -4.82 4.22
CA PRO A 480 29.52 -3.65 4.90
C PRO A 480 28.85 -3.38 6.24
N GLU A 481 29.62 -2.89 7.21
CA GLU A 481 29.16 -2.66 8.59
C GLU A 481 27.89 -1.78 8.65
N GLU A 482 27.83 -0.75 7.81
CA GLU A 482 26.70 0.19 7.75
C GLU A 482 25.35 -0.43 7.39
N ILE A 483 25.32 -1.66 6.80
CA ILE A 483 24.09 -2.34 6.43
C ILE A 483 23.85 -3.67 7.17
N GLN A 484 24.80 -4.11 8.00
CA GLN A 484 24.64 -5.37 8.75
C GLN A 484 23.44 -5.33 9.70
N GLY A 485 23.18 -4.18 10.34
CA GLY A 485 22.06 -4.00 11.25
C GLY A 485 20.71 -4.26 10.56
N GLN A 486 20.51 -3.70 9.38
CA GLN A 486 19.31 -3.90 8.57
C GLN A 486 19.14 -5.36 8.15
N MET A 487 20.24 -6.02 7.77
CA MET A 487 20.21 -7.45 7.41
C MET A 487 19.86 -8.32 8.62
N MET A 488 20.44 -8.05 9.79
CA MET A 488 20.14 -8.81 11.02
C MET A 488 18.69 -8.62 11.47
N ASP A 489 18.13 -7.42 11.39
CA ASP A 489 16.71 -7.16 11.67
C ASP A 489 15.82 -7.98 10.72
N ASN A 490 16.19 -8.09 9.44
CA ASN A 490 15.44 -8.87 8.45
C ASN A 490 15.57 -10.38 8.64
N ILE A 491 16.75 -10.88 9.05
CA ILE A 491 16.94 -12.30 9.41
C ILE A 491 16.04 -12.65 10.60
N HIS A 492 16.06 -11.84 11.65
CA HIS A 492 15.21 -12.05 12.83
C HIS A 492 13.73 -12.01 12.47
N TRP A 493 13.33 -11.04 11.66
CA TRP A 493 11.96 -10.91 11.16
C TRP A 493 11.47 -12.17 10.46
N ILE A 494 12.22 -12.70 9.49
CA ILE A 494 11.76 -13.83 8.68
C ILE A 494 11.75 -15.14 9.49
N GLU A 495 12.65 -15.31 10.43
CA GLU A 495 12.70 -16.49 11.31
C GLU A 495 11.54 -16.52 12.31
N GLU A 496 11.04 -15.36 12.73
CA GLU A 496 9.89 -15.24 13.64
C GLU A 496 8.55 -15.12 12.90
N ALA A 497 8.56 -15.01 11.57
CA ALA A 497 7.36 -14.72 10.78
C ALA A 497 6.21 -15.73 11.00
N GLN A 498 6.53 -17.01 11.12
CA GLN A 498 5.53 -18.06 11.37
C GLN A 498 4.83 -17.89 12.74
N LYS A 499 5.57 -17.51 13.79
CA LYS A 499 5.03 -17.28 15.13
C LYS A 499 4.09 -16.08 15.17
N ASN A 500 4.35 -15.09 14.32
CA ASN A 500 3.58 -13.85 14.29
C ASN A 500 2.23 -13.96 13.59
N ASN A 501 1.90 -15.08 12.95
CA ASN A 501 0.62 -15.31 12.26
C ASN A 501 0.24 -14.15 11.33
N LEU A 502 1.12 -13.84 10.38
CA LEU A 502 1.00 -12.63 9.55
C LEU A 502 0.09 -12.80 8.32
N VAL A 503 -0.19 -14.04 7.92
CA VAL A 503 -0.94 -14.35 6.70
C VAL A 503 -2.40 -13.93 6.83
N VAL A 504 -2.85 -13.11 5.88
CA VAL A 504 -4.26 -12.75 5.68
C VAL A 504 -4.52 -12.86 4.17
N GLY A 505 -5.41 -13.75 3.76
CA GLY A 505 -5.60 -14.09 2.35
C GLY A 505 -4.57 -15.12 1.87
N SER A 506 -3.87 -14.85 0.78
CA SER A 506 -2.89 -15.75 0.16
C SER A 506 -1.68 -16.04 1.05
N GLN A 507 -1.02 -17.18 0.77
CA GLN A 507 0.23 -17.59 1.41
C GLN A 507 1.37 -16.69 0.92
N ALA A 508 1.52 -15.55 1.58
CA ALA A 508 2.42 -14.49 1.19
C ALA A 508 3.37 -14.08 2.31
N ARG A 509 4.51 -13.47 1.92
CA ARG A 509 5.50 -12.93 2.83
C ARG A 509 6.13 -11.64 2.29
N ILE A 510 6.73 -10.89 3.20
CA ILE A 510 7.51 -9.70 2.93
C ILE A 510 8.75 -9.68 3.82
N LEU A 511 9.86 -9.15 3.28
CA LEU A 511 11.01 -8.67 4.04
C LEU A 511 11.64 -7.48 3.30
N TYR A 512 12.57 -6.77 3.95
CA TYR A 512 13.34 -5.73 3.26
C TYR A 512 14.69 -6.29 2.85
N ALA A 513 14.99 -6.18 1.56
CA ALA A 513 16.27 -6.60 0.99
C ALA A 513 16.74 -5.59 -0.07
N ASP A 514 18.06 -5.52 -0.21
CA ASP A 514 18.74 -4.82 -1.28
C ASP A 514 18.75 -5.65 -2.58
N CYS A 515 19.41 -5.16 -3.62
CA CYS A 515 19.51 -5.83 -4.91
C CYS A 515 20.08 -7.25 -4.80
N GLU A 516 21.17 -7.43 -4.05
CA GLU A 516 21.80 -8.73 -3.85
C GLU A 516 20.88 -9.71 -3.12
N GLY A 517 20.25 -9.24 -2.04
CA GLY A 517 19.30 -10.03 -1.24
C GLY A 517 18.10 -10.48 -2.06
N ARG A 518 17.42 -9.55 -2.76
CA ARG A 518 16.27 -9.87 -3.61
C ARG A 518 16.64 -10.89 -4.69
N THR A 519 17.75 -10.68 -5.39
CA THR A 519 18.18 -11.54 -6.50
C THR A 519 18.53 -12.95 -6.01
N LYS A 520 19.33 -13.09 -4.95
CA LYS A 520 19.73 -14.40 -4.42
C LYS A 520 18.57 -15.16 -3.81
N ILE A 521 17.66 -14.49 -3.09
CA ILE A 521 16.44 -15.11 -2.55
C ILE A 521 15.55 -15.61 -3.69
N ALA A 522 15.29 -14.80 -4.71
CA ALA A 522 14.48 -15.18 -5.85
C ALA A 522 15.06 -16.36 -6.63
N LEU A 523 16.38 -16.39 -6.84
CA LEU A 523 17.07 -17.53 -7.49
C LEU A 523 16.97 -18.80 -6.65
N ALA A 524 17.08 -18.70 -5.31
CA ALA A 524 16.91 -19.84 -4.43
C ALA A 524 15.48 -20.41 -4.51
N PHE A 525 14.47 -19.54 -4.57
CA PHE A 525 13.08 -19.95 -4.79
C PHE A 525 12.90 -20.64 -6.15
N ASN A 526 13.45 -20.05 -7.22
CA ASN A 526 13.34 -20.62 -8.56
C ASN A 526 14.00 -22.00 -8.67
N GLU A 527 15.13 -22.19 -8.02
CA GLU A 527 15.79 -23.48 -7.93
C GLU A 527 14.99 -24.52 -7.11
N ALA A 528 14.38 -24.09 -5.99
CA ALA A 528 13.50 -24.95 -5.19
C ALA A 528 12.24 -25.39 -5.97
N ILE A 529 11.66 -24.51 -6.78
CA ILE A 529 10.56 -24.85 -7.70
C ILE A 529 11.04 -25.87 -8.75
N ARG A 530 12.21 -25.66 -9.37
CA ARG A 530 12.80 -26.54 -10.37
C ARG A 530 13.03 -27.96 -9.82
N LYS A 531 13.40 -28.05 -8.56
CA LYS A 531 13.61 -29.33 -7.86
C LYS A 531 12.29 -29.97 -7.34
N GLY A 532 11.18 -29.28 -7.40
CA GLY A 532 9.90 -29.71 -6.83
C GLY A 532 9.86 -29.66 -5.29
N GLU A 533 10.76 -28.92 -4.66
CA GLU A 533 10.77 -28.69 -3.22
C GLU A 533 9.68 -27.66 -2.84
N ILE A 534 9.43 -26.69 -3.71
CA ILE A 534 8.25 -25.82 -3.71
C ILE A 534 7.35 -26.29 -4.85
N THR A 535 6.07 -26.51 -4.54
CA THR A 535 5.18 -27.31 -5.39
C THR A 535 4.51 -26.54 -6.52
N ALA A 536 4.57 -25.21 -6.51
CA ALA A 536 3.97 -24.33 -7.53
C ALA A 536 4.84 -23.09 -7.77
N PRO A 537 4.57 -22.32 -8.84
CA PRO A 537 5.20 -21.03 -9.07
C PRO A 537 5.06 -20.09 -7.88
N ILE A 538 5.99 -19.14 -7.79
CA ILE A 538 5.93 -18.02 -6.86
C ILE A 538 5.74 -16.72 -7.65
N VAL A 539 4.88 -15.84 -7.15
CA VAL A 539 4.80 -14.45 -7.60
C VAL A 539 5.75 -13.62 -6.76
N LEU A 540 6.70 -12.97 -7.39
CA LEU A 540 7.56 -11.95 -6.79
C LEU A 540 6.99 -10.56 -7.06
N GLY A 541 7.19 -9.63 -6.13
CA GLY A 541 6.87 -8.24 -6.29
C GLY A 541 7.49 -7.39 -5.21
N ARG A 542 7.09 -6.14 -5.17
CA ARG A 542 7.45 -5.23 -4.08
C ARG A 542 6.27 -4.36 -3.70
N ASP A 543 6.35 -3.67 -2.58
CA ASP A 543 5.48 -2.53 -2.35
C ASP A 543 5.86 -1.42 -3.33
N HIS A 544 4.90 -0.59 -3.72
CA HIS A 544 5.20 0.63 -4.45
C HIS A 544 5.94 1.65 -3.58
N HIS A 545 5.73 1.60 -2.26
CA HIS A 545 6.57 2.26 -1.26
C HIS A 545 7.94 1.58 -1.20
N ASP A 546 8.87 2.00 -2.03
CA ASP A 546 10.18 1.36 -2.20
C ASP A 546 11.27 2.39 -2.55
N VAL A 547 12.47 1.90 -2.72
CA VAL A 547 13.67 2.62 -3.18
C VAL A 547 13.41 3.30 -4.53
N SER A 548 12.76 2.57 -5.44
CA SER A 548 12.45 2.97 -6.82
C SER A 548 10.95 2.96 -7.07
N GLY A 549 10.57 3.50 -8.21
CA GLY A 549 9.21 3.37 -8.75
C GLY A 549 8.18 4.28 -8.12
N THR A 550 8.53 5.11 -7.14
CA THR A 550 7.60 6.07 -6.52
C THR A 550 8.22 7.43 -6.36
N ASP A 551 7.64 8.41 -7.05
CA ASP A 551 7.90 9.83 -6.87
C ASP A 551 6.78 10.43 -6.03
N SER A 552 7.09 10.75 -4.78
CA SER A 552 6.18 11.27 -3.77
C SER A 552 6.91 12.27 -2.89
N PRO A 553 6.75 13.58 -3.11
CA PRO A 553 7.55 14.61 -2.45
C PRO A 553 7.36 14.65 -0.94
N PHE A 554 6.24 14.17 -0.42
CA PHE A 554 5.93 14.15 1.01
C PHE A 554 6.10 12.78 1.65
N ARG A 555 6.53 11.75 0.89
CA ARG A 555 6.72 10.40 1.39
C ARG A 555 8.03 9.78 0.88
N GLU A 556 8.01 9.00 -0.22
CA GLU A 556 9.15 8.20 -0.69
C GLU A 556 10.32 9.03 -1.20
N THR A 557 10.07 10.21 -1.75
CA THR A 557 11.12 11.14 -2.19
C THR A 557 11.31 12.35 -1.28
N SER A 558 10.76 12.30 -0.07
CA SER A 558 10.86 13.40 0.91
C SER A 558 12.27 13.64 1.44
N ASN A 559 13.19 12.66 1.31
CA ASN A 559 14.60 12.81 1.63
C ASN A 559 15.48 13.14 0.41
N ILE A 560 14.88 13.60 -0.69
CA ILE A 560 15.56 14.13 -1.86
C ILE A 560 15.48 15.67 -1.79
N TYR A 561 16.62 16.35 -1.77
CA TYR A 561 16.69 17.78 -1.43
C TYR A 561 17.24 18.65 -2.56
N ASP A 562 17.39 18.13 -3.77
CA ASP A 562 17.90 18.86 -4.94
C ASP A 562 16.82 19.63 -5.74
N GLY A 563 15.56 19.58 -5.28
CA GLY A 563 14.41 20.19 -5.95
C GLY A 563 13.67 19.28 -6.91
N SER A 564 14.19 18.08 -7.20
CA SER A 564 13.60 17.14 -8.14
C SER A 564 12.63 16.15 -7.50
N GLN A 565 12.39 16.24 -6.21
CA GLN A 565 11.39 15.40 -5.51
C GLN A 565 9.97 15.55 -6.07
N PHE A 566 9.70 16.63 -6.80
CA PHE A 566 8.42 16.89 -7.47
C PHE A 566 8.35 16.38 -8.91
N CYS A 567 9.40 15.73 -9.42
CA CYS A 567 9.44 15.16 -10.77
C CYS A 567 9.12 13.66 -10.75
N ALA A 568 8.33 13.20 -11.72
CA ALA A 568 7.85 11.82 -11.78
C ALA A 568 8.67 10.90 -12.71
N ASP A 569 9.85 11.33 -13.12
CA ASP A 569 10.67 10.62 -14.11
C ASP A 569 11.11 9.25 -13.61
N MET A 570 11.45 9.11 -12.31
CA MET A 570 11.87 7.83 -11.75
C MET A 570 10.75 6.78 -11.83
N ALA A 571 9.53 7.12 -11.44
CA ALA A 571 8.39 6.19 -11.52
C ALA A 571 8.13 5.74 -12.98
N VAL A 572 8.22 6.66 -13.93
CA VAL A 572 7.97 6.36 -15.35
C VAL A 572 9.03 5.46 -15.93
N HIS A 573 10.33 5.82 -15.84
CA HIS A 573 11.36 4.97 -16.45
C HIS A 573 11.63 3.69 -15.66
N ASN A 574 11.30 3.64 -14.36
CA ASN A 574 11.36 2.40 -13.59
C ASN A 574 10.43 1.35 -14.20
N VAL A 575 9.13 1.66 -14.37
CA VAL A 575 8.14 0.73 -14.92
C VAL A 575 8.43 0.32 -16.36
N ILE A 576 8.96 1.25 -17.18
CA ILE A 576 9.39 0.95 -18.55
C ILE A 576 10.52 -0.09 -18.53
N GLY A 577 11.50 0.10 -17.67
CA GLY A 577 12.64 -0.80 -17.56
C GLY A 577 12.28 -2.18 -17.00
N ASP A 578 11.33 -2.27 -16.08
CA ASP A 578 10.79 -3.54 -15.58
C ASP A 578 10.10 -4.32 -16.72
N GLY A 579 9.30 -3.62 -17.54
CA GLY A 579 8.64 -4.20 -18.71
C GLY A 579 9.61 -4.76 -19.74
N PHE A 580 10.79 -4.16 -19.91
CA PHE A 580 11.82 -4.65 -20.85
C PHE A 580 12.63 -5.84 -20.33
N ARG A 581 12.52 -6.16 -19.02
CA ARG A 581 13.38 -7.15 -18.36
C ARG A 581 12.63 -8.36 -17.79
N GLY A 582 11.41 -8.60 -18.26
CA GLY A 582 10.68 -9.84 -17.97
C GLY A 582 9.73 -9.78 -16.78
N ALA A 583 9.31 -8.59 -16.34
CA ALA A 583 8.16 -8.47 -15.46
C ALA A 583 6.93 -9.13 -16.09
N THR A 584 6.21 -9.96 -15.35
CA THR A 584 5.00 -10.62 -15.86
C THR A 584 3.86 -9.64 -16.06
N TRP A 585 3.74 -8.65 -15.18
CA TRP A 585 2.91 -7.47 -15.40
C TRP A 585 3.55 -6.23 -14.78
N VAL A 586 3.23 -5.09 -15.33
CA VAL A 586 3.69 -3.79 -14.85
C VAL A 586 2.51 -2.85 -14.65
N SER A 587 2.67 -1.91 -13.74
CA SER A 587 1.64 -0.91 -13.46
C SER A 587 2.24 0.45 -13.16
N ILE A 588 1.54 1.52 -13.57
CA ILE A 588 1.85 2.89 -13.17
C ILE A 588 0.56 3.63 -12.80
N HIS A 589 0.63 4.38 -11.72
CA HIS A 589 -0.53 5.05 -11.15
C HIS A 589 -0.22 6.51 -10.81
N ASN A 590 -1.22 7.37 -10.98
CA ASN A 590 -1.28 8.64 -10.30
C ASN A 590 -2.14 8.45 -9.05
N GLY A 591 -1.53 8.65 -7.89
CA GLY A 591 -2.19 8.48 -6.60
C GLY A 591 -1.53 7.41 -5.73
N GLY A 592 -1.56 7.63 -4.42
CA GLY A 592 -0.93 6.76 -3.44
C GLY A 592 -1.18 7.22 -2.02
N GLY A 593 -0.27 6.90 -1.10
CA GLY A 593 -0.41 7.19 0.33
C GLY A 593 -0.55 8.68 0.71
N VAL A 594 -0.24 9.61 -0.18
CA VAL A 594 -0.40 11.05 0.04
C VAL A 594 -1.44 11.70 -0.90
N GLY A 595 -2.22 10.90 -1.60
CA GLY A 595 -3.38 11.37 -2.36
C GLY A 595 -3.31 11.17 -3.86
N TRP A 596 -4.46 11.30 -4.50
CA TRP A 596 -4.57 11.36 -5.95
C TRP A 596 -4.02 12.71 -6.43
N GLY A 597 -3.15 12.68 -7.44
CA GLY A 597 -2.48 13.89 -7.93
C GLY A 597 -1.19 14.27 -7.21
N GLU A 598 -0.91 13.70 -6.05
CA GLU A 598 0.25 14.01 -5.21
C GLU A 598 1.41 13.02 -5.39
N VAL A 599 1.19 11.92 -6.08
CA VAL A 599 2.12 10.79 -6.20
C VAL A 599 2.04 10.15 -7.57
N MET A 600 3.19 9.86 -8.16
CA MET A 600 3.33 8.91 -9.27
C MET A 600 4.05 7.67 -8.76
N ASN A 601 3.45 6.50 -8.94
CA ASN A 601 4.06 5.26 -8.47
C ASN A 601 3.84 4.12 -9.45
N GLY A 602 4.79 3.20 -9.48
CA GLY A 602 4.75 2.02 -10.30
C GLY A 602 5.23 0.78 -9.57
N GLY A 603 4.88 -0.36 -10.09
CA GLY A 603 5.28 -1.65 -9.59
C GLY A 603 5.12 -2.75 -10.61
N PHE A 604 5.49 -3.94 -10.21
CA PHE A 604 5.47 -5.13 -11.05
C PHE A 604 4.99 -6.35 -10.27
N GLY A 605 4.60 -7.38 -11.01
CA GLY A 605 4.58 -8.76 -10.55
C GLY A 605 5.42 -9.62 -11.49
N MET A 606 6.17 -10.55 -10.93
CA MET A 606 6.99 -11.50 -11.69
C MET A 606 6.68 -12.92 -11.23
N VAL A 607 6.18 -13.75 -12.14
CA VAL A 607 5.99 -15.18 -11.91
C VAL A 607 7.30 -15.91 -12.18
N ILE A 608 7.80 -16.64 -11.19
CA ILE A 608 8.92 -17.55 -11.34
C ILE A 608 8.41 -18.99 -11.26
N ASP A 609 8.82 -19.84 -12.18
CA ASP A 609 8.22 -21.16 -12.41
C ASP A 609 9.24 -22.31 -12.48
N GLY A 610 10.48 -22.06 -12.06
CA GLY A 610 11.58 -23.02 -12.09
C GLY A 610 12.36 -23.03 -13.42
N SER A 611 12.00 -22.23 -14.41
CA SER A 611 12.65 -22.16 -15.71
C SER A 611 13.95 -21.36 -15.69
N GLU A 612 14.80 -21.56 -16.73
CA GLU A 612 15.99 -20.74 -16.99
C GLU A 612 15.61 -19.31 -17.42
N ASP A 613 14.48 -19.12 -18.09
CA ASP A 613 13.96 -17.79 -18.41
C ASP A 613 13.66 -17.01 -17.12
N SER A 614 13.10 -17.66 -16.10
CA SER A 614 12.91 -17.04 -14.78
C SER A 614 14.24 -16.63 -14.13
N ASP A 615 15.30 -17.46 -14.21
CA ASP A 615 16.62 -17.09 -13.70
C ASP A 615 17.18 -15.84 -14.38
N ARG A 616 17.00 -15.72 -15.69
CA ARG A 616 17.44 -14.56 -16.47
C ARG A 616 16.65 -13.30 -16.08
N HIS A 617 15.32 -13.39 -16.04
CA HIS A 617 14.45 -12.28 -15.67
C HIS A 617 14.73 -11.78 -14.24
N ILE A 618 14.92 -12.68 -13.28
CA ILE A 618 15.32 -12.34 -11.90
C ILE A 618 16.58 -11.46 -11.90
N ARG A 619 17.65 -11.91 -12.59
CA ARG A 619 18.91 -11.19 -12.60
C ARG A 619 18.83 -9.82 -13.27
N GLU A 620 18.13 -9.72 -14.39
CA GLU A 620 18.07 -8.51 -15.18
C GLU A 620 17.11 -7.48 -14.58
N MET A 621 15.92 -7.94 -14.16
CA MET A 621 14.87 -7.02 -13.72
C MET A 621 15.11 -6.51 -12.29
N LEU A 622 15.48 -7.39 -11.35
CA LEU A 622 15.72 -6.95 -9.97
C LEU A 622 16.97 -6.06 -9.84
N LEU A 623 17.99 -6.28 -10.70
CA LEU A 623 19.11 -5.37 -10.81
C LEU A 623 18.67 -3.97 -11.22
N TRP A 624 17.82 -3.88 -12.25
CA TRP A 624 17.30 -2.61 -12.73
C TRP A 624 16.38 -1.95 -11.69
N ASP A 625 15.37 -2.69 -11.22
CA ASP A 625 14.33 -2.14 -10.36
C ASP A 625 14.90 -1.47 -9.10
N VAL A 626 15.88 -2.09 -8.44
CA VAL A 626 16.49 -1.51 -7.23
C VAL A 626 17.47 -0.38 -7.58
N ASN A 627 18.39 -0.62 -8.51
CA ASN A 627 19.48 0.32 -8.78
C ASN A 627 19.03 1.56 -9.54
N ASN A 628 17.89 1.53 -10.21
CA ASN A 628 17.26 2.72 -10.76
C ASN A 628 17.00 3.78 -9.69
N GLY A 629 16.44 3.41 -8.56
CA GLY A 629 16.19 4.30 -7.43
C GLY A 629 17.46 4.72 -6.70
N ILE A 630 18.41 3.81 -6.50
CA ILE A 630 19.68 4.16 -5.88
C ILE A 630 20.44 5.18 -6.75
N ALA A 631 20.48 4.98 -8.07
CA ALA A 631 21.10 5.93 -9.01
C ALA A 631 20.45 7.31 -8.92
N ARG A 632 19.12 7.36 -8.85
CA ARG A 632 18.34 8.61 -8.70
C ARG A 632 18.67 9.32 -7.39
N ARG A 633 18.74 8.59 -6.26
CA ARG A 633 19.09 9.12 -4.94
C ARG A 633 20.54 9.57 -4.88
N SER A 634 21.43 8.79 -5.48
CA SER A 634 22.84 9.14 -5.63
C SER A 634 23.02 10.47 -6.39
N TRP A 635 22.32 10.65 -7.51
CA TRP A 635 22.36 11.89 -8.28
C TRP A 635 21.85 13.10 -7.47
N ALA A 636 20.91 12.89 -6.57
CA ALA A 636 20.45 13.90 -5.62
C ALA A 636 21.43 14.19 -4.47
N ARG A 637 22.59 13.54 -4.45
CA ARG A 637 23.66 13.68 -3.46
C ARG A 637 23.38 13.03 -2.12
N ASN A 638 22.45 12.06 -2.05
CA ASN A 638 22.28 11.23 -0.86
C ASN A 638 23.51 10.35 -0.67
N GLU A 639 24.27 10.56 0.40
CA GLU A 639 25.57 9.95 0.63
C GLU A 639 25.53 8.42 0.68
N GLY A 640 24.54 7.84 1.39
CA GLY A 640 24.29 6.40 1.44
C GLY A 640 24.09 5.79 0.05
N ALA A 641 23.32 6.49 -0.81
CA ALA A 641 23.07 6.05 -2.18
C ALA A 641 24.32 6.15 -3.07
N VAL A 642 25.15 7.17 -2.89
CA VAL A 642 26.44 7.27 -3.59
C VAL A 642 27.34 6.08 -3.23
N ASN A 643 27.38 5.71 -1.96
CA ASN A 643 28.19 4.56 -1.51
C ASN A 643 27.61 3.24 -2.01
N ALA A 644 26.29 3.05 -1.94
CA ALA A 644 25.63 1.85 -2.41
C ALA A 644 25.82 1.63 -3.92
N ILE A 645 25.64 2.67 -4.75
CA ILE A 645 25.76 2.52 -6.20
C ILE A 645 27.23 2.32 -6.65
N LYS A 646 28.21 2.86 -5.93
CA LYS A 646 29.62 2.57 -6.18
C LYS A 646 29.93 1.08 -5.98
N ARG A 647 29.47 0.49 -4.87
CA ARG A 647 29.61 -0.94 -4.62
C ARG A 647 28.95 -1.80 -5.70
N GLU A 648 27.76 -1.38 -6.14
CA GLU A 648 27.06 -2.14 -7.18
C GLU A 648 27.77 -2.05 -8.54
N MET A 649 28.37 -0.90 -8.90
CA MET A 649 29.20 -0.81 -10.11
C MET A 649 30.45 -1.69 -10.06
N GLU A 650 31.03 -1.92 -8.88
CA GLU A 650 32.16 -2.83 -8.70
C GLU A 650 31.73 -4.30 -8.85
N ARG A 651 30.52 -4.66 -8.43
CA ARG A 651 29.98 -6.01 -8.46
C ARG A 651 29.38 -6.41 -9.82
N THR A 652 28.82 -5.44 -10.54
CA THR A 652 28.03 -5.69 -11.76
C THR A 652 28.77 -5.22 -13.00
N PRO A 653 29.38 -6.12 -13.78
CA PRO A 653 30.02 -5.76 -15.03
C PRO A 653 29.06 -5.06 -16.00
N GLY A 654 29.46 -3.91 -16.53
CA GLY A 654 28.68 -3.12 -17.46
C GLY A 654 27.72 -2.11 -16.82
N LEU A 655 27.50 -2.14 -15.51
CA LEU A 655 26.81 -1.08 -14.81
C LEU A 655 27.72 0.16 -14.69
N LYS A 656 27.24 1.27 -15.24
CA LYS A 656 27.95 2.56 -15.16
C LYS A 656 26.96 3.66 -14.84
N VAL A 657 27.04 4.19 -13.64
CA VAL A 657 26.18 5.27 -13.14
C VAL A 657 26.99 6.56 -13.02
N THR A 658 26.41 7.65 -13.46
CA THR A 658 26.99 8.99 -13.31
C THR A 658 26.91 9.41 -11.85
N LEU A 659 28.05 9.68 -11.23
CA LEU A 659 28.11 10.14 -9.84
C LEU A 659 28.15 11.67 -9.76
N PRO A 660 27.53 12.28 -8.72
CA PRO A 660 27.58 13.72 -8.51
C PRO A 660 28.94 14.17 -7.99
N ASN A 661 29.33 15.38 -8.35
CA ASN A 661 30.37 16.11 -7.65
C ASN A 661 29.74 17.02 -6.59
N PHE A 662 30.38 17.10 -5.43
CA PHE A 662 29.90 17.94 -4.32
C PHE A 662 30.54 19.31 -4.43
N ALA A 663 29.72 20.35 -4.33
CA ALA A 663 30.17 21.72 -4.34
C ALA A 663 30.45 22.22 -2.90
N ASP A 664 31.35 23.21 -2.77
CA ASP A 664 31.56 23.92 -1.52
C ASP A 664 30.38 24.89 -1.29
N GLU A 665 29.55 24.58 -0.30
CA GLU A 665 28.36 25.37 0.00
C GLU A 665 28.69 26.80 0.49
N ASP A 666 29.73 26.96 1.26
CA ASP A 666 30.14 28.30 1.76
C ASP A 666 30.61 29.18 0.60
N MET A 667 31.36 28.61 -0.33
CA MET A 667 31.73 29.29 -1.57
C MET A 667 30.48 29.76 -2.34
N ILE A 668 29.48 28.90 -2.49
CA ILE A 668 28.26 29.25 -3.24
C ILE A 668 27.41 30.28 -2.51
N ARG A 669 27.20 30.12 -1.19
CA ARG A 669 26.44 31.11 -0.37
C ARG A 669 27.01 32.52 -0.42
N ASN A 670 28.32 32.63 -0.58
CA ASN A 670 29.00 33.94 -0.69
C ASN A 670 28.81 34.63 -2.05
N LEU A 671 28.10 33.98 -3.01
CA LEU A 671 27.80 34.59 -4.31
C LEU A 671 26.48 35.39 -4.30
N PHE A 672 25.66 35.22 -3.28
CA PHE A 672 24.35 35.85 -3.12
C PHE A 672 24.23 36.55 -1.76
#